data_926592f17cd9cb7b31a81cd4abe2d7f7
#
_entry.id   926592f17cd9cb7b31a81cd4abe2d7f7
#
_cell.length_a   1.000
_cell.length_b   1.000
_cell.length_c   1.000
_cell.angle_alpha   90.00
_cell.angle_beta   90.00
_cell.angle_gamma   90.00
#
_symmetry.space_group_name_H-M   'P 1'
#
loop_
_entity.id
_entity.type
_entity.pdbx_description
1 polymer ?
#
loop_
_entity_poly.entity_id
_entity_poly.type
_entity_poly.pdbx_seq_one_letter_code
_entity_poly.pdbx_strand_id
1 'polypeptide(L)'
;MRPTTAGPRIGVDVGGTFTDVALERPDGTFASIKVLTTHQRPEEAVLAGISAVIEREGIALDKVTQIIHGTTLATNALIERRGARTALVTTAGFRDVIETRTESRFEQYDLDIVLPPPLIERKDRYVVPERIGARGEVLLVFDERAARGVVARLVDGGYTSVAVGFMHSYRNPDHERRFRELLREAAPSLAVSLSCEVSPQMREFERFNTVCANAYVQPLIASYLRRLESELRRMGAACPLLLIHSGGGLMSSDAAASFPVRLVESGPAGGAIFAAHLARVHRRDRIVSYDMGGTTAKIALIEDCSPRTAKTFETARTARFKKGSGMPISVPTIEMIEIGAGGGSIAAVDALGQIRVGPQSAGADPGPASYDRGGTAATVTDANVQIGRLHPDTFGASGISLSVQRAAEALRSAVGDPLGLDAGTAAVGAAGTAQTTGPDTGAPPRPDIDAAAVGVAAVVDENMANAARTHAVESGKDLTGYSMVAFGGAAPLHACRLIDKLGIDEVLVPVGAGVGSAIGFLLAPFSYEATRSFYATSDDFDTEGVKSVLHELTAEAEAFVRMGTTEAVTTEREVLMRYRGQGWEIPVALPQGEFDDIAAQELTGAFIKAYEAFFGRAIDGLTIEAVSWSVTVSSVREVPRTVAPAAAGEPLNAVSTRLVHDLAAGRRVPTAVFDRGTLTAGDTVAGPALITEDQTTTVVASGHQAVVQADLTLRIAASGRPRASEATEAPGWQRAHSHAARSRHALPSPTEAPDQRRESGAGAASREVPLQIMWNRLVSVVEEQALTLVRTAFSTSVREAGDLSAGVFDRSGRMIAQAVTGTPGHVNTMAASLGHFINEIGVDSMRPGDVYLTNDPWKATGHLHDFTVATPV
;
A
#
# COMPACT_ATOMS: atom_id res chain seq x y z
N MET A 1 -21.00 -15.61 21.54
CA MET A 1 -20.24 -16.86 21.70
C MET A 1 -20.37 -17.62 20.39
N ARG A 2 -19.26 -17.95 19.73
CA ARG A 2 -19.24 -18.91 18.61
C ARG A 2 -19.71 -20.26 19.13
N PRO A 3 -20.35 -21.12 18.31
CA PRO A 3 -20.60 -22.49 18.74
C PRO A 3 -19.25 -23.16 19.03
N THR A 4 -19.14 -23.80 20.19
CA THR A 4 -17.94 -24.30 20.85
C THR A 4 -17.32 -25.55 20.21
N THR A 5 -17.22 -25.61 18.88
CA THR A 5 -16.69 -26.79 18.16
C THR A 5 -15.41 -26.55 17.35
N ALA A 6 -14.95 -25.31 17.22
CA ALA A 6 -13.69 -25.02 16.54
C ALA A 6 -12.55 -24.99 17.57
N GLY A 7 -11.52 -25.81 17.39
CA GLY A 7 -10.29 -25.78 18.19
C GLY A 7 -9.47 -24.49 17.94
N PRO A 8 -8.43 -24.26 18.75
CA PRO A 8 -7.57 -23.08 18.60
C PRO A 8 -6.89 -23.03 17.22
N ARG A 9 -6.66 -21.83 16.70
CA ARG A 9 -5.97 -21.59 15.42
C ARG A 9 -4.82 -20.60 15.61
N ILE A 10 -3.76 -20.72 14.82
CA ILE A 10 -2.57 -19.86 14.91
C ILE A 10 -2.34 -19.16 13.58
N GLY A 11 -2.19 -17.83 13.62
CA GLY A 11 -1.73 -16.99 12.52
C GLY A 11 -0.30 -16.52 12.76
N VAL A 12 0.57 -16.61 11.77
CA VAL A 12 1.98 -16.20 11.87
C VAL A 12 2.35 -15.33 10.69
N ASP A 13 2.73 -14.09 10.95
CA ASP A 13 3.21 -13.14 9.95
C ASP A 13 4.72 -12.88 10.11
N VAL A 14 5.49 -13.24 9.11
CA VAL A 14 6.94 -12.97 9.07
C VAL A 14 7.19 -11.64 8.38
N GLY A 15 7.40 -10.60 9.19
CA GLY A 15 7.80 -9.28 8.72
C GLY A 15 9.32 -9.09 8.64
N GLY A 16 9.74 -7.94 8.14
CA GLY A 16 11.16 -7.60 8.01
C GLY A 16 11.91 -7.37 9.33
N THR A 17 11.20 -7.06 10.43
CA THR A 17 11.78 -6.77 11.75
C THR A 17 11.32 -7.77 12.80
N PHE A 18 10.02 -8.03 12.84
CA PHE A 18 9.38 -8.93 13.79
C PHE A 18 8.57 -10.00 13.06
N THR A 19 8.48 -11.16 13.70
CA THR A 19 7.53 -12.22 13.37
C THR A 19 6.40 -12.15 14.39
N ASP A 20 5.20 -11.90 13.91
CA ASP A 20 3.99 -11.71 14.69
C ASP A 20 3.20 -13.01 14.76
N VAL A 21 2.83 -13.44 15.95
CA VAL A 21 2.05 -14.67 16.16
C VAL A 21 0.78 -14.32 16.91
N ALA A 22 -0.36 -14.69 16.34
CA ALA A 22 -1.67 -14.59 16.95
C ALA A 22 -2.29 -15.98 17.12
N LEU A 23 -2.80 -16.28 18.33
CA LEU A 23 -3.54 -17.49 18.62
C LEU A 23 -4.99 -17.11 18.90
N GLU A 24 -5.92 -17.68 18.17
CA GLU A 24 -7.35 -17.57 18.42
C GLU A 24 -7.76 -18.70 19.36
N ARG A 25 -8.37 -18.32 20.50
CA ARG A 25 -8.93 -19.26 21.46
C ARG A 25 -10.30 -19.75 21.01
N PRO A 26 -10.80 -20.89 21.56
CA PRO A 26 -12.13 -21.40 21.20
C PRO A 26 -13.29 -20.42 21.49
N ASP A 27 -13.10 -19.45 22.38
CA ASP A 27 -14.10 -18.42 22.70
C ASP A 27 -14.07 -17.23 21.70
N GLY A 28 -13.12 -17.25 20.73
CA GLY A 28 -12.94 -16.22 19.73
C GLY A 28 -12.08 -15.04 20.18
N THR A 29 -11.48 -15.09 21.37
CA THR A 29 -10.50 -14.11 21.82
C THR A 29 -9.11 -14.43 21.27
N PHE A 30 -8.22 -13.45 21.24
CA PHE A 30 -6.88 -13.61 20.72
C PHE A 30 -5.82 -13.48 21.81
N ALA A 31 -4.76 -14.29 21.71
CA ALA A 31 -3.50 -14.09 22.36
C ALA A 31 -2.45 -13.77 21.30
N SER A 32 -1.46 -12.95 21.60
CA SER A 32 -0.44 -12.60 20.61
C SER A 32 0.96 -12.51 21.22
N ILE A 33 1.95 -12.84 20.42
CA ILE A 33 3.36 -12.72 20.74
C ILE A 33 4.09 -12.11 19.55
N LYS A 34 5.12 -11.32 19.82
CA LYS A 34 6.00 -10.74 18.84
C LYS A 34 7.43 -11.18 19.13
N VAL A 35 8.10 -11.79 18.15
CA VAL A 35 9.50 -12.25 18.25
C VAL A 35 10.33 -11.60 17.16
N LEU A 36 11.64 -11.45 17.35
CA LEU A 36 12.53 -10.92 16.31
C LEU A 36 12.65 -11.89 15.14
N THR A 37 12.60 -11.40 13.92
CA THR A 37 12.74 -12.21 12.71
C THR A 37 14.20 -12.66 12.54
N THR A 38 14.40 -13.94 12.28
CA THR A 38 15.70 -14.54 11.93
C THR A 38 15.84 -14.56 10.41
N HIS A 39 16.52 -13.57 9.81
CA HIS A 39 16.59 -13.40 8.34
C HIS A 39 17.20 -14.59 7.59
N GLN A 40 18.19 -15.26 8.17
CA GLN A 40 18.86 -16.40 7.51
C GLN A 40 18.03 -17.69 7.57
N ARG A 41 17.21 -17.85 8.60
CA ARG A 41 16.36 -19.02 8.85
C ARG A 41 15.00 -18.59 9.41
N PRO A 42 14.12 -18.01 8.56
CA PRO A 42 12.83 -17.45 9.02
C PRO A 42 11.96 -18.48 9.76
N GLU A 43 12.09 -19.75 9.42
CA GLU A 43 11.40 -20.84 10.12
C GLU A 43 11.70 -20.89 11.62
N GLU A 44 12.87 -20.49 12.08
CA GLU A 44 13.21 -20.50 13.51
C GLU A 44 12.37 -19.50 14.31
N ALA A 45 12.17 -18.30 13.78
CA ALA A 45 11.31 -17.30 14.42
C ALA A 45 9.84 -17.76 14.43
N VAL A 46 9.36 -18.40 13.36
CA VAL A 46 8.02 -18.98 13.28
C VAL A 46 7.83 -20.02 14.39
N LEU A 47 8.74 -21.00 14.48
CA LEU A 47 8.67 -22.08 15.45
C LEU A 47 8.79 -21.57 16.89
N ALA A 48 9.70 -20.62 17.14
CA ALA A 48 9.89 -20.00 18.44
C ALA A 48 8.62 -19.24 18.88
N GLY A 49 8.02 -18.47 17.99
CA GLY A 49 6.79 -17.72 18.27
C GLY A 49 5.60 -18.64 18.54
N ILE A 50 5.43 -19.71 17.75
CA ILE A 50 4.41 -20.74 18.00
C ILE A 50 4.63 -21.39 19.36
N SER A 51 5.85 -21.83 19.67
CA SER A 51 6.16 -22.45 20.96
C SER A 51 5.83 -21.52 22.12
N ALA A 52 6.24 -20.26 22.03
CA ALA A 52 6.02 -19.28 23.09
C ALA A 52 4.54 -18.98 23.32
N VAL A 53 3.71 -18.87 22.26
CA VAL A 53 2.28 -18.60 22.42
C VAL A 53 1.52 -19.80 23.00
N ILE A 54 1.81 -21.03 22.55
CA ILE A 54 1.16 -22.23 23.08
C ILE A 54 1.58 -22.53 24.52
N GLU A 55 2.84 -22.30 24.87
CA GLU A 55 3.33 -22.43 26.25
C GLU A 55 2.64 -21.46 27.20
N ARG A 56 2.58 -20.18 26.81
CA ARG A 56 1.91 -19.13 27.59
C ARG A 56 0.42 -19.41 27.80
N GLU A 57 -0.25 -19.97 26.78
CA GLU A 57 -1.70 -20.25 26.84
C GLU A 57 -2.00 -21.66 27.41
N GLY A 58 -0.98 -22.48 27.69
CA GLY A 58 -1.15 -23.85 28.18
C GLY A 58 -1.87 -24.78 27.21
N ILE A 59 -1.74 -24.55 25.88
CA ILE A 59 -2.39 -25.32 24.83
C ILE A 59 -1.38 -26.29 24.21
N ALA A 60 -1.75 -27.54 24.04
CA ALA A 60 -0.91 -28.49 23.33
C ALA A 60 -1.06 -28.30 21.81
N LEU A 61 0.06 -28.40 21.07
CA LEU A 61 0.08 -28.12 19.63
C LEU A 61 -0.78 -29.09 18.81
N ASP A 62 -0.99 -30.33 19.30
CA ASP A 62 -1.88 -31.31 18.69
C ASP A 62 -3.38 -30.93 18.76
N LYS A 63 -3.75 -29.95 19.57
CA LYS A 63 -5.11 -29.40 19.68
C LYS A 63 -5.36 -28.24 18.72
N VAL A 64 -4.30 -27.68 18.16
CA VAL A 64 -4.39 -26.63 17.16
C VAL A 64 -5.00 -27.20 15.87
N THR A 65 -5.99 -26.52 15.32
CA THR A 65 -6.75 -27.01 14.16
C THR A 65 -6.25 -26.46 12.83
N GLN A 66 -5.59 -25.30 12.84
CA GLN A 66 -5.02 -24.65 11.65
C GLN A 66 -3.83 -23.80 12.05
N ILE A 67 -2.77 -23.83 11.25
CA ILE A 67 -1.66 -22.87 11.28
C ILE A 67 -1.68 -22.13 9.95
N ILE A 68 -1.83 -20.80 9.98
CA ILE A 68 -1.90 -19.95 8.81
C ILE A 68 -0.67 -19.06 8.80
N HIS A 69 0.07 -19.07 7.70
CA HIS A 69 1.36 -18.42 7.59
C HIS A 69 1.40 -17.42 6.45
N GLY A 70 1.86 -16.20 6.74
CA GLY A 70 2.25 -15.16 5.79
C GLY A 70 3.76 -14.99 5.79
N THR A 71 4.34 -14.75 4.63
CA THR A 71 5.79 -14.64 4.50
C THR A 71 6.19 -13.61 3.45
N THR A 72 7.21 -12.83 3.74
CA THR A 72 7.86 -11.90 2.81
C THR A 72 9.01 -12.56 2.01
N LEU A 73 9.24 -13.87 2.18
CA LEU A 73 10.40 -14.56 1.60
C LEU A 73 10.40 -14.46 0.06
N ALA A 74 9.24 -14.61 -0.59
CA ALA A 74 9.13 -14.50 -2.05
C ALA A 74 9.42 -13.07 -2.54
N THR A 75 8.85 -12.07 -1.87
CA THR A 75 9.09 -10.64 -2.16
C THR A 75 10.57 -10.29 -1.99
N ASN A 76 11.18 -10.69 -0.87
CA ASN A 76 12.58 -10.42 -0.58
C ASN A 76 13.52 -11.10 -1.60
N ALA A 77 13.24 -12.35 -1.99
CA ALA A 77 14.04 -13.07 -2.99
C ALA A 77 14.02 -12.36 -4.36
N LEU A 78 12.89 -11.75 -4.75
CA LEU A 78 12.81 -10.96 -5.99
C LEU A 78 13.55 -9.63 -5.88
N ILE A 79 13.41 -8.91 -4.77
CA ILE A 79 14.07 -7.62 -4.52
C ILE A 79 15.59 -7.78 -4.44
N GLU A 80 16.06 -8.74 -3.65
CA GLU A 80 17.48 -8.99 -3.40
C GLU A 80 18.16 -9.82 -4.52
N ARG A 81 17.38 -10.25 -5.52
CA ARG A 81 17.89 -11.11 -6.61
C ARG A 81 18.52 -12.42 -6.13
N ARG A 82 17.92 -13.04 -5.10
CA ARG A 82 18.41 -14.29 -4.46
C ARG A 82 17.45 -15.46 -4.69
N GLY A 83 17.26 -15.86 -5.94
CA GLY A 83 16.42 -17.01 -6.32
C GLY A 83 17.19 -18.14 -6.97
N ALA A 84 16.44 -19.05 -7.58
CA ALA A 84 16.98 -20.21 -8.28
C ALA A 84 17.69 -19.81 -9.58
N ARG A 85 18.66 -20.60 -10.01
CA ARG A 85 19.24 -20.47 -11.35
C ARG A 85 18.19 -20.85 -12.39
N THR A 86 17.62 -19.86 -13.05
CA THR A 86 16.42 -19.97 -13.86
C THR A 86 16.69 -19.61 -15.32
N ALA A 87 16.11 -20.35 -16.25
CA ALA A 87 16.07 -20.01 -17.68
C ALA A 87 14.66 -19.63 -18.11
N LEU A 88 14.55 -18.76 -19.12
CA LEU A 88 13.31 -18.46 -19.84
C LEU A 88 13.34 -19.16 -21.20
N VAL A 89 12.24 -19.87 -21.55
CA VAL A 89 12.03 -20.42 -22.88
C VAL A 89 10.81 -19.77 -23.51
N THR A 90 10.95 -19.19 -24.70
CA THR A 90 9.91 -18.43 -25.37
C THR A 90 9.84 -18.72 -26.89
N THR A 91 8.85 -18.18 -27.57
CA THR A 91 8.66 -18.24 -29.03
C THR A 91 9.86 -17.63 -29.76
N ALA A 92 10.32 -18.27 -30.84
CA ALA A 92 11.37 -17.71 -31.70
C ALA A 92 10.97 -16.31 -32.24
N GLY A 93 11.91 -15.34 -32.11
CA GLY A 93 11.67 -13.93 -32.42
C GLY A 93 11.21 -13.07 -31.24
N PHE A 94 10.84 -13.68 -30.08
CA PHE A 94 10.31 -12.97 -28.90
C PHE A 94 11.18 -13.07 -27.65
N ARG A 95 12.45 -13.45 -27.83
CA ARG A 95 13.39 -13.59 -26.71
C ARG A 95 13.57 -12.33 -25.86
N ASP A 96 13.45 -11.18 -26.48
CA ASP A 96 13.78 -9.90 -25.87
C ASP A 96 12.55 -9.10 -25.40
N VAL A 97 11.35 -9.72 -25.35
CA VAL A 97 10.12 -9.08 -24.84
C VAL A 97 10.31 -8.48 -23.44
N ILE A 98 10.93 -9.22 -22.51
CA ILE A 98 11.17 -8.73 -21.13
C ILE A 98 12.26 -7.64 -21.07
N GLU A 99 13.05 -7.46 -22.13
CA GLU A 99 14.02 -6.37 -22.27
C GLU A 99 13.37 -5.14 -22.90
N THR A 100 12.63 -5.35 -24.00
CA THR A 100 11.95 -4.30 -24.78
C THR A 100 10.88 -3.59 -23.94
N ARG A 101 10.16 -4.35 -23.08
CA ARG A 101 9.11 -3.82 -22.18
C ARG A 101 7.96 -3.15 -22.93
N THR A 102 7.48 -2.04 -22.38
CA THR A 102 6.50 -1.10 -22.92
C THR A 102 7.16 0.25 -23.16
N GLU A 103 6.48 1.18 -23.81
CA GLU A 103 6.98 2.54 -24.03
C GLU A 103 7.01 3.38 -22.76
N SER A 104 6.36 2.96 -21.68
CA SER A 104 6.29 3.67 -20.43
C SER A 104 7.67 3.84 -19.79
N ARG A 105 8.03 5.07 -19.42
CA ARG A 105 9.25 5.44 -18.69
C ARG A 105 8.87 6.12 -17.40
N PHE A 106 9.47 5.72 -16.29
CA PHE A 106 9.20 6.35 -15.00
C PHE A 106 9.92 7.70 -14.82
N GLU A 107 10.96 7.98 -15.63
CA GLU A 107 11.62 9.28 -15.80
C GLU A 107 11.73 9.57 -17.28
N GLN A 108 10.73 10.29 -17.81
CA GLN A 108 10.56 10.44 -19.26
C GLN A 108 11.68 11.24 -19.91
N TYR A 109 12.22 12.23 -19.20
CA TYR A 109 13.19 13.20 -19.71
C TYR A 109 14.60 12.94 -19.20
N ASP A 110 14.80 11.89 -18.43
CA ASP A 110 16.14 11.44 -18.05
C ASP A 110 16.80 10.74 -19.24
N LEU A 111 17.84 11.36 -19.80
CA LEU A 111 18.60 10.79 -20.92
C LEU A 111 19.44 9.59 -20.49
N ASP A 112 19.79 9.50 -19.22
CA ASP A 112 20.60 8.43 -18.63
C ASP A 112 19.77 7.46 -17.80
N ILE A 113 18.46 7.35 -18.08
CA ILE A 113 17.55 6.50 -17.33
C ILE A 113 18.05 5.05 -17.26
N VAL A 114 18.25 4.55 -16.06
CA VAL A 114 18.64 3.16 -15.80
C VAL A 114 17.38 2.36 -15.48
N LEU A 115 16.93 1.56 -16.44
CA LEU A 115 15.81 0.65 -16.23
C LEU A 115 16.24 -0.55 -15.36
N PRO A 116 15.37 -1.06 -14.47
CA PRO A 116 15.69 -2.25 -13.69
C PRO A 116 16.05 -3.42 -14.62
N PRO A 117 17.17 -4.14 -14.41
CA PRO A 117 17.52 -5.26 -15.27
C PRO A 117 16.44 -6.35 -15.21
N PRO A 118 16.15 -7.06 -16.31
CA PRO A 118 15.27 -8.22 -16.30
C PRO A 118 15.71 -9.26 -15.27
N LEU A 119 14.74 -10.03 -14.73
CA LEU A 119 15.04 -11.07 -13.75
C LEU A 119 15.92 -12.19 -14.32
N ILE A 120 15.70 -12.54 -15.60
CA ILE A 120 16.46 -13.54 -16.34
C ILE A 120 17.34 -12.82 -17.35
N GLU A 121 18.65 -13.01 -17.26
CA GLU A 121 19.61 -12.40 -18.18
C GLU A 121 19.43 -12.93 -19.62
N ARG A 122 19.81 -12.12 -20.61
CA ARG A 122 19.62 -12.46 -22.03
C ARG A 122 20.30 -13.78 -22.44
N LYS A 123 21.44 -14.13 -21.82
CA LYS A 123 22.16 -15.40 -22.10
C LYS A 123 21.37 -16.64 -21.66
N ASP A 124 20.49 -16.49 -20.67
CA ASP A 124 19.69 -17.56 -20.07
C ASP A 124 18.26 -17.62 -20.70
N ARG A 125 18.04 -16.94 -21.83
CA ARG A 125 16.79 -16.95 -22.58
C ARG A 125 16.95 -17.77 -23.85
N TYR A 126 16.11 -18.79 -23.99
CA TYR A 126 16.09 -19.74 -25.10
C TYR A 126 14.83 -19.57 -25.94
N VAL A 127 14.88 -20.00 -27.18
CA VAL A 127 13.72 -19.88 -28.09
C VAL A 127 13.43 -21.20 -28.77
N VAL A 128 12.15 -21.47 -29.01
CA VAL A 128 11.63 -22.61 -29.79
C VAL A 128 10.84 -22.09 -30.98
N PRO A 129 11.08 -22.63 -32.17
CA PRO A 129 10.24 -22.34 -33.35
C PRO A 129 8.85 -22.92 -33.12
N GLU A 130 7.89 -22.06 -32.87
CA GLU A 130 6.46 -22.32 -32.71
C GLU A 130 5.71 -20.99 -32.80
N ARG A 131 4.40 -21.02 -33.10
CA ARG A 131 3.57 -19.81 -33.03
C ARG A 131 2.10 -20.16 -32.90
N ILE A 132 1.48 -19.62 -31.85
CA ILE A 132 0.03 -19.53 -31.69
C ILE A 132 -0.42 -18.12 -32.06
N GLY A 133 -1.54 -18.01 -32.80
CA GLY A 133 -2.17 -16.76 -33.12
C GLY A 133 -3.06 -16.21 -32.01
N ALA A 134 -3.53 -14.97 -32.17
CA ALA A 134 -4.32 -14.26 -31.16
C ALA A 134 -5.69 -14.91 -30.88
N ARG A 135 -6.21 -15.71 -31.84
CA ARG A 135 -7.46 -16.47 -31.68
C ARG A 135 -7.24 -17.92 -31.22
N GLY A 136 -5.97 -18.31 -30.93
CA GLY A 136 -5.59 -19.67 -30.52
C GLY A 136 -5.27 -20.63 -31.66
N GLU A 137 -5.32 -20.20 -32.92
CA GLU A 137 -4.94 -20.99 -34.09
C GLU A 137 -3.43 -21.25 -34.13
N VAL A 138 -3.01 -22.40 -34.60
CA VAL A 138 -1.61 -22.76 -34.79
C VAL A 138 -1.11 -22.15 -36.09
N LEU A 139 -0.31 -21.08 -36.00
CA LEU A 139 0.32 -20.40 -37.14
C LEU A 139 1.63 -21.09 -37.55
N LEU A 140 2.38 -21.60 -36.59
CA LEU A 140 3.57 -22.40 -36.81
C LEU A 140 3.56 -23.60 -35.83
N VAL A 141 3.63 -24.80 -36.38
CA VAL A 141 3.63 -26.02 -35.59
C VAL A 141 4.87 -26.06 -34.66
N PHE A 142 4.68 -26.62 -33.48
CA PHE A 142 5.75 -26.77 -32.49
C PHE A 142 6.88 -27.65 -33.04
N ASP A 143 8.10 -27.09 -33.13
CA ASP A 143 9.28 -27.83 -33.59
C ASP A 143 9.87 -28.66 -32.44
N GLU A 144 9.41 -29.92 -32.34
CA GLU A 144 9.85 -30.82 -31.26
C GLU A 144 11.35 -31.12 -31.33
N ARG A 145 11.97 -31.16 -32.52
CA ARG A 145 13.42 -31.39 -32.64
C ARG A 145 14.22 -30.22 -32.08
N ALA A 146 13.85 -29.00 -32.41
CA ALA A 146 14.47 -27.79 -31.86
C ALA A 146 14.23 -27.72 -30.34
N ALA A 147 13.01 -28.03 -29.89
CA ALA A 147 12.66 -28.07 -28.46
C ALA A 147 13.52 -29.04 -27.67
N ARG A 148 13.73 -30.28 -28.16
CA ARG A 148 14.67 -31.26 -27.53
C ARG A 148 16.11 -30.73 -27.50
N GLY A 149 16.55 -29.99 -28.51
CA GLY A 149 17.84 -29.31 -28.50
C GLY A 149 17.95 -28.22 -27.42
N VAL A 150 16.84 -27.50 -27.15
CA VAL A 150 16.77 -26.54 -26.04
C VAL A 150 16.80 -27.27 -24.68
N VAL A 151 16.01 -28.34 -24.54
CA VAL A 151 16.00 -29.17 -23.32
C VAL A 151 17.38 -29.68 -22.96
N ALA A 152 18.13 -30.23 -23.93
CA ALA A 152 19.50 -30.65 -23.70
C ALA A 152 20.41 -29.53 -23.15
N ARG A 153 20.34 -28.34 -23.75
CA ARG A 153 21.11 -27.16 -23.30
C ARG A 153 20.71 -26.71 -21.90
N LEU A 154 19.43 -26.84 -21.53
CA LEU A 154 18.94 -26.50 -20.19
C LEU A 154 19.51 -27.46 -19.14
N VAL A 155 19.53 -28.75 -19.44
CA VAL A 155 20.12 -29.79 -18.57
C VAL A 155 21.62 -29.58 -18.41
N ASP A 156 22.36 -29.44 -19.51
CA ASP A 156 23.81 -29.22 -19.52
C ASP A 156 24.17 -27.89 -18.83
N GLY A 157 23.30 -26.89 -18.93
CA GLY A 157 23.48 -25.58 -18.31
C GLY A 157 23.35 -25.57 -16.80
N GLY A 158 22.89 -26.67 -16.17
CA GLY A 158 22.72 -26.78 -14.72
C GLY A 158 21.69 -25.83 -14.13
N TYR A 159 20.61 -25.53 -14.86
CA TYR A 159 19.46 -24.79 -14.36
C TYR A 159 18.69 -25.64 -13.36
N THR A 160 18.14 -25.00 -12.35
CA THR A 160 17.30 -25.65 -11.33
C THR A 160 15.82 -25.33 -11.52
N SER A 161 15.51 -24.33 -12.35
CA SER A 161 14.15 -23.93 -12.69
C SER A 161 14.05 -23.40 -14.13
N VAL A 162 12.88 -23.57 -14.75
CA VAL A 162 12.59 -23.09 -16.11
C VAL A 162 11.23 -22.41 -16.13
N ALA A 163 11.22 -21.18 -16.64
CA ALA A 163 10.02 -20.46 -17.03
C ALA A 163 9.74 -20.71 -18.50
N VAL A 164 8.52 -21.08 -18.88
CA VAL A 164 8.07 -21.25 -20.25
C VAL A 164 6.99 -20.22 -20.56
N GLY A 165 7.22 -19.36 -21.55
CA GLY A 165 6.30 -18.31 -21.93
C GLY A 165 6.24 -18.20 -23.46
N PHE A 166 5.23 -18.86 -24.07
CA PHE A 166 5.01 -18.77 -25.52
C PHE A 166 3.95 -17.72 -25.87
N MET A 167 4.04 -17.18 -27.07
CA MET A 167 3.11 -16.19 -27.56
C MET A 167 1.69 -16.77 -27.63
N HIS A 168 0.71 -16.02 -27.08
CA HIS A 168 -0.71 -16.39 -27.01
C HIS A 168 -1.03 -17.73 -26.34
N SER A 169 -0.13 -18.27 -25.50
CA SER A 169 -0.36 -19.51 -24.73
C SER A 169 -1.57 -19.42 -23.77
N TYR A 170 -1.99 -18.22 -23.41
CA TYR A 170 -3.22 -17.99 -22.64
C TYR A 170 -4.49 -18.37 -23.43
N ARG A 171 -4.42 -18.44 -24.77
CA ARG A 171 -5.51 -18.89 -25.67
C ARG A 171 -5.38 -20.36 -26.01
N ASN A 172 -4.18 -20.84 -26.27
CA ASN A 172 -3.90 -22.23 -26.58
C ASN A 172 -2.61 -22.67 -25.87
N PRO A 173 -2.71 -23.47 -24.79
CA PRO A 173 -1.59 -23.85 -23.94
C PRO A 173 -0.80 -25.06 -24.46
N ASP A 174 -1.20 -25.69 -25.57
CA ASP A 174 -0.70 -27.01 -25.98
C ASP A 174 0.81 -27.03 -26.19
N HIS A 175 1.39 -25.99 -26.79
CA HIS A 175 2.83 -25.94 -27.05
C HIS A 175 3.62 -25.80 -25.73
N GLU A 176 3.16 -25.02 -24.75
CA GLU A 176 3.81 -24.94 -23.42
C GLU A 176 3.73 -26.27 -22.67
N ARG A 177 2.55 -26.91 -22.69
CA ARG A 177 2.35 -28.22 -22.07
C ARG A 177 3.23 -29.28 -22.69
N ARG A 178 3.34 -29.30 -24.04
CA ARG A 178 4.22 -30.22 -24.77
C ARG A 178 5.70 -29.98 -24.40
N PHE A 179 6.14 -28.74 -24.28
CA PHE A 179 7.51 -28.44 -23.88
C PHE A 179 7.80 -28.93 -22.46
N ARG A 180 6.86 -28.76 -21.52
CA ARG A 180 7.00 -29.32 -20.16
C ARG A 180 7.10 -30.83 -20.14
N GLU A 181 6.37 -31.56 -20.98
CA GLU A 181 6.48 -33.01 -21.10
C GLU A 181 7.90 -33.41 -21.50
N LEU A 182 8.48 -32.77 -22.51
CA LEU A 182 9.85 -33.01 -22.94
C LEU A 182 10.88 -32.73 -21.83
N LEU A 183 10.66 -31.67 -21.04
CA LEU A 183 11.52 -31.38 -19.87
C LEU A 183 11.39 -32.46 -18.81
N ARG A 184 10.19 -32.93 -18.50
CA ARG A 184 9.95 -33.99 -17.50
C ARG A 184 10.53 -35.32 -17.92
N GLU A 185 10.48 -35.64 -19.22
CA GLU A 185 11.16 -36.83 -19.77
C GLU A 185 12.68 -36.81 -19.53
N ALA A 186 13.31 -35.64 -19.74
CA ALA A 186 14.78 -35.51 -19.69
C ALA A 186 15.32 -35.18 -18.29
N ALA A 187 14.61 -34.40 -17.49
CA ALA A 187 15.03 -33.89 -16.18
C ALA A 187 13.85 -33.77 -15.21
N PRO A 188 13.35 -34.88 -14.60
CA PRO A 188 12.18 -34.88 -13.72
C PRO A 188 12.30 -34.01 -12.48
N SER A 189 13.52 -33.71 -12.04
CA SER A 189 13.80 -32.89 -10.86
C SER A 189 13.78 -31.36 -11.15
N LEU A 190 13.73 -30.98 -12.42
CA LEU A 190 13.75 -29.58 -12.83
C LEU A 190 12.38 -28.95 -12.55
N ALA A 191 12.38 -27.84 -11.83
CA ALA A 191 11.16 -27.06 -11.60
C ALA A 191 10.73 -26.37 -12.90
N VAL A 192 9.45 -26.47 -13.27
CA VAL A 192 8.93 -25.91 -14.53
C VAL A 192 7.67 -25.10 -14.24
N SER A 193 7.68 -23.84 -14.63
CA SER A 193 6.52 -22.93 -14.56
C SER A 193 6.06 -22.60 -15.98
N LEU A 194 4.77 -22.76 -16.28
CA LEU A 194 4.16 -22.40 -17.56
C LEU A 194 3.39 -21.09 -17.44
N SER A 195 3.54 -20.19 -18.41
CA SER A 195 2.84 -18.91 -18.37
C SER A 195 1.32 -19.05 -18.48
N CYS A 196 0.85 -20.07 -19.20
CA CYS A 196 -0.58 -20.41 -19.32
C CYS A 196 -1.22 -20.92 -18.01
N GLU A 197 -0.43 -21.28 -16.98
CA GLU A 197 -0.92 -21.73 -15.66
C GLU A 197 -0.69 -20.65 -14.59
N VAL A 198 0.43 -19.93 -14.67
CA VAL A 198 0.78 -18.91 -13.67
C VAL A 198 -0.01 -17.62 -13.87
N SER A 199 -0.14 -17.17 -15.11
CA SER A 199 -0.84 -15.92 -15.48
C SER A 199 -1.41 -16.00 -16.90
N PRO A 200 -2.57 -16.65 -17.11
CA PRO A 200 -3.17 -16.85 -18.43
C PRO A 200 -3.84 -15.59 -18.98
N GLN A 201 -3.06 -14.51 -19.05
CA GLN A 201 -3.52 -13.18 -19.47
C GLN A 201 -2.75 -12.70 -20.69
N MET A 202 -3.37 -11.84 -21.51
CA MET A 202 -2.68 -11.17 -22.61
C MET A 202 -1.63 -10.20 -22.07
N ARG A 203 -0.82 -9.66 -22.96
CA ARG A 203 0.34 -8.80 -22.68
C ARG A 203 1.54 -9.61 -22.18
N GLU A 204 2.42 -9.87 -23.13
CA GLU A 204 3.56 -10.79 -22.96
C GLU A 204 4.57 -10.27 -21.95
N PHE A 205 4.75 -8.94 -21.82
CA PHE A 205 5.71 -8.38 -20.88
C PHE A 205 5.36 -8.75 -19.44
N GLU A 206 4.13 -8.50 -19.02
CA GLU A 206 3.63 -8.81 -17.68
C GLU A 206 3.57 -10.33 -17.46
N ARG A 207 3.03 -11.09 -18.43
CA ARG A 207 2.91 -12.54 -18.33
C ARG A 207 4.27 -13.22 -18.20
N PHE A 208 5.25 -12.82 -19.03
CA PHE A 208 6.59 -13.41 -18.99
C PHE A 208 7.36 -13.03 -17.72
N ASN A 209 7.23 -11.79 -17.23
CA ASN A 209 7.79 -11.43 -15.94
C ASN A 209 7.18 -12.26 -14.80
N THR A 210 5.87 -12.50 -14.84
CA THR A 210 5.15 -13.25 -13.80
C THR A 210 5.61 -14.72 -13.77
N VAL A 211 5.69 -15.38 -14.93
CA VAL A 211 6.18 -16.77 -14.95
C VAL A 211 7.67 -16.87 -14.60
N CYS A 212 8.48 -15.88 -15.01
CA CYS A 212 9.88 -15.81 -14.59
C CYS A 212 10.02 -15.65 -13.07
N ALA A 213 9.22 -14.75 -12.47
CA ALA A 213 9.20 -14.57 -11.02
C ALA A 213 8.77 -15.85 -10.30
N ASN A 214 7.71 -16.52 -10.78
CA ASN A 214 7.29 -17.81 -10.22
C ASN A 214 8.41 -18.84 -10.26
N ALA A 215 9.00 -19.09 -11.43
CA ALA A 215 10.08 -20.05 -11.61
C ALA A 215 11.30 -19.70 -10.76
N TYR A 216 11.62 -18.42 -10.62
CA TYR A 216 12.77 -17.93 -9.87
C TYR A 216 12.68 -18.19 -8.37
N VAL A 217 11.48 -18.06 -7.78
CA VAL A 217 11.30 -18.24 -6.34
C VAL A 217 10.81 -19.66 -5.97
N GLN A 218 10.30 -20.44 -6.92
CA GLN A 218 9.66 -21.73 -6.66
C GLN A 218 10.54 -22.74 -5.90
N PRO A 219 11.80 -23.03 -6.28
CA PRO A 219 12.63 -23.99 -5.54
C PRO A 219 12.92 -23.55 -4.11
N LEU A 220 13.10 -22.24 -3.89
CA LEU A 220 13.34 -21.65 -2.58
C LEU A 220 12.13 -21.84 -1.66
N ILE A 221 10.95 -21.42 -2.12
CA ILE A 221 9.71 -21.48 -1.34
C ILE A 221 9.29 -22.94 -1.08
N ALA A 222 9.35 -23.80 -2.09
CA ALA A 222 9.04 -25.22 -1.92
C ALA A 222 9.97 -25.92 -0.89
N SER A 223 11.25 -25.56 -0.85
CA SER A 223 12.18 -26.06 0.14
C SER A 223 11.87 -25.53 1.55
N TYR A 224 11.59 -24.23 1.66
CA TYR A 224 11.21 -23.58 2.91
C TYR A 224 9.95 -24.20 3.53
N LEU A 225 8.88 -24.32 2.74
CA LEU A 225 7.61 -24.87 3.22
C LEU A 225 7.73 -26.32 3.68
N ARG A 226 8.47 -27.16 2.93
CA ARG A 226 8.73 -28.54 3.34
C ARG A 226 9.50 -28.64 4.66
N ARG A 227 10.50 -27.77 4.89
CA ARG A 227 11.22 -27.73 6.17
C ARG A 227 10.30 -27.30 7.31
N LEU A 228 9.55 -26.22 7.12
CA LEU A 228 8.62 -25.71 8.14
C LEU A 228 7.57 -26.76 8.51
N GLU A 229 6.95 -27.42 7.54
CA GLU A 229 5.98 -28.49 7.81
C GLU A 229 6.62 -29.67 8.55
N SER A 230 7.82 -30.08 8.15
CA SER A 230 8.53 -31.18 8.82
C SER A 230 8.80 -30.86 10.30
N GLU A 231 9.24 -29.63 10.60
CA GLU A 231 9.50 -29.20 11.97
C GLU A 231 8.22 -29.06 12.79
N LEU A 232 7.15 -28.52 12.21
CA LEU A 232 5.85 -28.44 12.88
C LEU A 232 5.30 -29.82 13.23
N ARG A 233 5.41 -30.79 12.32
CA ARG A 233 5.03 -32.18 12.60
C ARG A 233 5.90 -32.80 13.69
N ARG A 234 7.21 -32.53 13.69
CA ARG A 234 8.14 -32.99 14.73
C ARG A 234 7.80 -32.42 16.12
N MET A 235 7.28 -31.18 16.17
CA MET A 235 6.76 -30.53 17.37
C MET A 235 5.40 -31.08 17.81
N GLY A 236 4.73 -31.92 17.01
CA GLY A 236 3.44 -32.54 17.33
C GLY A 236 2.23 -31.88 16.65
N ALA A 237 2.43 -30.97 15.69
CA ALA A 237 1.30 -30.41 14.93
C ALA A 237 0.64 -31.49 14.07
N ALA A 238 -0.68 -31.67 14.22
CA ALA A 238 -1.50 -32.57 13.40
C ALA A 238 -2.32 -31.85 12.34
N CYS A 239 -2.40 -30.51 12.43
CA CYS A 239 -3.17 -29.67 11.54
C CYS A 239 -2.43 -29.30 10.24
N PRO A 240 -3.16 -28.86 9.17
CA PRO A 240 -2.56 -28.37 7.95
C PRO A 240 -1.85 -27.03 8.18
N LEU A 241 -0.75 -26.85 7.44
CA LEU A 241 -0.14 -25.52 7.22
C LEU A 241 -0.81 -24.88 6.00
N LEU A 242 -1.39 -23.71 6.20
CA LEU A 242 -2.03 -22.91 5.17
C LEU A 242 -1.22 -21.63 4.95
N LEU A 243 -1.24 -21.11 3.74
CA LEU A 243 -0.60 -19.84 3.39
C LEU A 243 -1.66 -18.82 3.02
N ILE A 244 -1.43 -17.56 3.38
CA ILE A 244 -2.22 -16.47 2.82
C ILE A 244 -1.58 -16.05 1.50
N HIS A 245 -2.40 -15.80 0.47
CA HIS A 245 -1.93 -15.29 -0.82
C HIS A 245 -2.26 -13.81 -0.98
N SER A 246 -1.63 -13.17 -1.96
CA SER A 246 -1.72 -11.73 -2.25
C SER A 246 -3.15 -11.19 -2.44
N GLY A 247 -4.06 -12.00 -2.94
CA GLY A 247 -5.49 -11.65 -3.07
C GLY A 247 -6.31 -11.78 -1.77
N GLY A 248 -5.68 -12.16 -0.65
CA GLY A 248 -6.32 -12.20 0.66
C GLY A 248 -7.05 -13.50 1.00
N GLY A 249 -6.90 -14.56 0.21
CA GLY A 249 -7.44 -15.88 0.51
C GLY A 249 -6.39 -16.85 1.06
N LEU A 250 -6.87 -17.96 1.62
CA LEU A 250 -6.04 -19.06 2.07
C LEU A 250 -5.80 -20.08 0.96
N MET A 251 -4.58 -20.64 0.92
CA MET A 251 -4.19 -21.70 0.02
C MET A 251 -3.39 -22.79 0.76
N SER A 252 -3.36 -24.01 0.21
CA SER A 252 -2.55 -25.09 0.76
C SER A 252 -1.06 -24.84 0.54
N SER A 253 -0.21 -25.45 1.36
CA SER A 253 1.24 -25.40 1.19
C SER A 253 1.71 -25.96 -0.16
N ASP A 254 1.04 -27.00 -0.71
CA ASP A 254 1.36 -27.57 -2.03
C ASP A 254 1.05 -26.58 -3.16
N ALA A 255 -0.08 -25.86 -3.09
CA ALA A 255 -0.43 -24.82 -4.04
C ALA A 255 0.57 -23.64 -3.95
N ALA A 256 0.94 -23.24 -2.74
CA ALA A 256 1.95 -22.21 -2.50
C ALA A 256 3.34 -22.60 -3.01
N ALA A 257 3.73 -23.87 -2.88
CA ALA A 257 4.96 -24.40 -3.44
C ALA A 257 4.97 -24.44 -4.97
N SER A 258 3.80 -24.57 -5.61
CA SER A 258 3.64 -24.59 -7.06
C SER A 258 3.55 -23.18 -7.66
N PHE A 259 2.85 -22.27 -6.97
CA PHE A 259 2.61 -20.91 -7.41
C PHE A 259 3.07 -19.86 -6.38
N PRO A 260 4.35 -19.87 -5.98
CA PRO A 260 4.86 -18.97 -4.94
C PRO A 260 4.82 -17.48 -5.31
N VAL A 261 4.67 -17.13 -6.56
CA VAL A 261 4.45 -15.74 -6.99
C VAL A 261 3.17 -15.15 -6.37
N ARG A 262 2.19 -15.97 -6.02
CA ARG A 262 0.97 -15.56 -5.31
C ARG A 262 1.19 -15.23 -3.82
N LEU A 263 2.38 -15.53 -3.26
CA LEU A 263 2.76 -15.16 -1.90
C LEU A 263 3.42 -13.78 -1.84
N VAL A 264 3.73 -13.17 -2.98
CA VAL A 264 4.30 -11.81 -3.03
C VAL A 264 3.24 -10.83 -2.51
N GLU A 265 3.61 -9.96 -1.56
CA GLU A 265 2.69 -9.03 -0.86
C GLU A 265 1.56 -9.72 -0.05
N SER A 266 1.77 -10.95 0.42
CA SER A 266 0.76 -11.69 1.20
C SER A 266 0.58 -11.20 2.65
N GLY A 267 1.66 -10.73 3.31
CA GLY A 267 1.57 -10.18 4.66
C GLY A 267 0.60 -9.00 4.76
N PRO A 268 0.72 -7.98 3.91
CA PRO A 268 -0.19 -6.84 3.87
C PRO A 268 -1.65 -7.19 3.60
N ALA A 269 -1.90 -8.27 2.88
CA ALA A 269 -3.26 -8.76 2.63
C ALA A 269 -4.00 -9.10 3.92
N GLY A 270 -3.31 -9.69 4.91
CA GLY A 270 -3.88 -9.95 6.24
C GLY A 270 -4.35 -8.67 6.94
N GLY A 271 -3.56 -7.62 6.87
CA GLY A 271 -3.92 -6.31 7.45
C GLY A 271 -5.20 -5.74 6.83
N ALA A 272 -5.33 -5.79 5.52
CA ALA A 272 -6.53 -5.31 4.82
C ALA A 272 -7.78 -6.15 5.18
N ILE A 273 -7.62 -7.48 5.33
CA ILE A 273 -8.71 -8.36 5.79
C ILE A 273 -9.12 -8.04 7.22
N PHE A 274 -8.13 -7.78 8.10
CA PHE A 274 -8.41 -7.35 9.46
C PHE A 274 -9.22 -6.05 9.50
N ALA A 275 -8.81 -5.05 8.70
CA ALA A 275 -9.54 -3.80 8.59
C ALA A 275 -10.96 -3.99 7.99
N ALA A 276 -11.12 -4.86 6.99
CA ALA A 276 -12.43 -5.20 6.42
C ALA A 276 -13.35 -5.92 7.43
N HIS A 277 -12.80 -6.78 8.28
CA HIS A 277 -13.53 -7.39 9.38
C HIS A 277 -14.03 -6.33 10.38
N LEU A 278 -13.18 -5.39 10.78
CA LEU A 278 -13.55 -4.29 11.66
C LEU A 278 -14.59 -3.36 11.03
N ALA A 279 -14.50 -3.13 9.71
CA ALA A 279 -15.51 -2.40 8.95
C ALA A 279 -16.91 -3.02 9.15
N ARG A 280 -17.03 -4.34 9.01
CA ARG A 280 -18.29 -5.10 9.25
C ARG A 280 -18.73 -5.01 10.70
N VAL A 281 -17.83 -5.24 11.65
CA VAL A 281 -18.10 -5.20 13.08
C VAL A 281 -18.66 -3.84 13.51
N HIS A 282 -18.06 -2.76 13.05
CA HIS A 282 -18.42 -1.39 13.42
C HIS A 282 -19.38 -0.70 12.42
N ARG A 283 -19.89 -1.43 11.42
CA ARG A 283 -20.80 -0.91 10.36
C ARG A 283 -20.25 0.35 9.69
N ARG A 284 -19.06 0.21 9.13
CA ARG A 284 -18.40 1.25 8.35
C ARG A 284 -18.22 0.77 6.92
N ASP A 285 -18.90 1.39 5.97
CA ASP A 285 -18.87 0.98 4.57
C ASP A 285 -17.56 1.37 3.89
N ARG A 286 -16.85 2.41 4.40
CA ARG A 286 -15.63 2.96 3.84
C ARG A 286 -14.55 3.11 4.89
N ILE A 287 -13.45 2.40 4.69
CA ILE A 287 -12.31 2.38 5.61
C ILE A 287 -10.99 2.68 4.86
N VAL A 288 -10.19 3.54 5.46
CA VAL A 288 -8.75 3.61 5.18
C VAL A 288 -8.06 2.64 6.13
N SER A 289 -7.56 1.54 5.62
CA SER A 289 -6.68 0.61 6.35
C SER A 289 -5.29 1.23 6.43
N TYR A 290 -4.78 1.46 7.63
CA TYR A 290 -3.47 2.04 7.88
C TYR A 290 -2.65 1.10 8.76
N ASP A 291 -1.70 0.40 8.13
CA ASP A 291 -0.73 -0.49 8.78
C ASP A 291 0.65 0.15 8.75
N MET A 292 1.25 0.41 9.92
CA MET A 292 2.60 0.92 10.00
C MET A 292 3.41 0.08 10.99
N GLY A 293 4.39 -0.62 10.43
CA GLY A 293 5.35 -1.42 11.18
C GLY A 293 6.68 -0.69 11.43
N GLY A 294 7.74 -1.48 11.62
CA GLY A 294 9.09 -0.95 11.80
C GLY A 294 9.75 -0.45 10.53
N THR A 295 9.42 -1.01 9.36
CA THR A 295 10.13 -0.74 8.09
C THR A 295 9.28 0.07 7.11
N THR A 296 8.01 -0.28 6.96
CA THR A 296 7.09 0.31 5.97
C THR A 296 5.75 0.65 6.59
N ALA A 297 5.02 1.56 5.92
CA ALA A 297 3.60 1.78 6.13
C ALA A 297 2.83 1.37 4.87
N LYS A 298 1.64 0.81 5.05
CA LYS A 298 0.77 0.31 4.00
C LYS A 298 -0.62 0.88 4.17
N ILE A 299 -1.18 1.37 3.07
CA ILE A 299 -2.51 1.98 3.06
C ILE A 299 -3.34 1.29 1.98
N ALA A 300 -4.50 0.78 2.37
CA ALA A 300 -5.49 0.21 1.45
C ALA A 300 -6.85 0.86 1.66
N LEU A 301 -7.64 0.95 0.59
CA LEU A 301 -9.01 1.41 0.64
C LEU A 301 -9.94 0.20 0.67
N ILE A 302 -10.88 0.22 1.61
CA ILE A 302 -11.87 -0.82 1.81
C ILE A 302 -13.24 -0.20 1.64
N GLU A 303 -14.03 -0.75 0.72
CA GLU A 303 -15.39 -0.33 0.44
C GLU A 303 -16.32 -1.54 0.54
N ASP A 304 -17.52 -1.33 1.02
CA ASP A 304 -18.52 -2.38 1.23
C ASP A 304 -17.96 -3.56 2.05
N CYS A 305 -17.08 -3.24 3.00
CA CYS A 305 -16.36 -4.20 3.84
C CYS A 305 -15.52 -5.22 3.05
N SER A 306 -15.07 -4.87 1.85
CA SER A 306 -14.19 -5.70 1.01
C SER A 306 -12.98 -4.90 0.56
N PRO A 307 -11.76 -5.41 0.70
CA PRO A 307 -10.59 -4.78 0.11
C PRO A 307 -10.63 -4.95 -1.41
N ARG A 308 -10.23 -3.90 -2.13
CA ARG A 308 -10.12 -3.96 -3.59
C ARG A 308 -8.92 -4.80 -4.00
N THR A 309 -9.04 -5.48 -5.14
CA THR A 309 -7.94 -6.24 -5.75
C THR A 309 -7.50 -5.60 -7.06
N ALA A 310 -6.19 -5.53 -7.27
CA ALA A 310 -5.58 -5.22 -8.55
C ALA A 310 -5.17 -6.51 -9.26
N LYS A 311 -5.24 -6.53 -10.58
CA LYS A 311 -4.84 -7.71 -11.39
C LYS A 311 -3.33 -7.73 -11.66
N THR A 312 -2.66 -6.59 -11.53
CA THR A 312 -1.22 -6.43 -11.76
C THR A 312 -0.67 -5.43 -10.75
N PHE A 313 0.48 -5.72 -10.18
CA PHE A 313 1.24 -4.82 -9.34
C PHE A 313 2.72 -4.84 -9.73
N GLU A 314 3.51 -3.90 -9.22
CA GLU A 314 4.95 -3.85 -9.47
C GLU A 314 5.74 -4.13 -8.20
N THR A 315 6.64 -5.10 -8.27
CA THR A 315 7.61 -5.38 -7.22
C THR A 315 8.99 -4.83 -7.56
N ALA A 316 9.86 -4.69 -6.56
CA ALA A 316 11.25 -4.22 -6.71
C ALA A 316 11.37 -2.87 -7.45
N ARG A 317 10.51 -1.90 -7.12
CA ARG A 317 10.55 -0.55 -7.71
C ARG A 317 11.86 0.15 -7.40
N THR A 318 12.49 0.73 -8.42
CA THR A 318 13.74 1.52 -8.30
C THR A 318 13.46 3.00 -8.06
N ALA A 319 12.29 3.50 -8.46
CA ALA A 319 11.85 4.88 -8.20
C ALA A 319 10.54 4.87 -7.39
N ARG A 320 10.54 5.63 -6.29
CA ARG A 320 9.40 5.68 -5.35
C ARG A 320 8.16 6.27 -6.03
N PHE A 321 7.01 5.61 -5.88
CA PHE A 321 5.71 6.02 -6.42
C PHE A 321 5.64 6.15 -7.95
N LYS A 322 6.67 5.75 -8.69
CA LYS A 322 6.68 5.84 -10.15
C LYS A 322 6.35 4.51 -10.78
N LYS A 323 5.23 4.47 -11.46
CA LYS A 323 4.79 3.32 -12.27
C LYS A 323 5.80 3.08 -13.40
N GLY A 324 6.08 1.81 -13.71
CA GLY A 324 7.08 1.43 -14.72
C GLY A 324 8.50 1.29 -14.17
N SER A 325 8.75 1.66 -12.89
CA SER A 325 10.08 1.53 -12.26
C SER A 325 10.34 0.15 -11.64
N GLY A 326 9.32 -0.70 -11.56
CA GLY A 326 9.40 -2.05 -11.01
C GLY A 326 9.25 -3.14 -12.05
N MET A 327 9.19 -4.37 -11.58
CA MET A 327 8.86 -5.55 -12.37
C MET A 327 7.35 -5.83 -12.23
N PRO A 328 6.57 -5.80 -13.30
CA PRO A 328 5.15 -6.09 -13.24
C PRO A 328 4.90 -7.58 -12.99
N ILE A 329 3.98 -7.85 -12.08
CA ILE A 329 3.50 -9.19 -11.71
C ILE A 329 1.99 -9.21 -11.88
N SER A 330 1.48 -10.09 -12.73
CA SER A 330 0.05 -10.24 -13.03
C SER A 330 -0.52 -11.41 -12.23
N VAL A 331 -0.82 -11.16 -10.97
CA VAL A 331 -1.61 -12.02 -10.08
C VAL A 331 -2.56 -11.15 -9.26
N PRO A 332 -3.74 -11.67 -8.87
CA PRO A 332 -4.64 -10.92 -8.00
C PRO A 332 -3.95 -10.55 -6.69
N THR A 333 -3.96 -9.25 -6.38
CA THR A 333 -3.29 -8.70 -5.20
C THR A 333 -4.17 -7.64 -4.59
N ILE A 334 -4.30 -7.60 -3.26
CA ILE A 334 -5.01 -6.50 -2.59
C ILE A 334 -4.35 -5.17 -2.98
N GLU A 335 -5.16 -4.25 -3.50
CA GLU A 335 -4.71 -2.95 -3.95
C GLU A 335 -4.31 -2.09 -2.76
N MET A 336 -3.04 -1.71 -2.71
CA MET A 336 -2.51 -0.87 -1.64
C MET A 336 -1.31 -0.05 -2.11
N ILE A 337 -1.04 1.02 -1.39
CA ILE A 337 0.21 1.75 -1.53
C ILE A 337 1.14 1.42 -0.38
N GLU A 338 2.38 1.05 -0.70
CA GLU A 338 3.43 0.84 0.27
C GLU A 338 4.39 2.03 0.29
N ILE A 339 4.74 2.45 1.50
CA ILE A 339 5.58 3.60 1.75
C ILE A 339 6.77 3.13 2.58
N GLY A 340 8.00 3.41 2.15
CA GLY A 340 9.20 3.22 2.95
C GLY A 340 9.26 4.21 4.13
N ALA A 341 8.22 4.20 4.95
CA ALA A 341 8.08 5.02 6.17
C ALA A 341 7.56 4.13 7.28
N GLY A 342 8.43 3.73 8.19
CA GLY A 342 8.12 2.94 9.37
C GLY A 342 8.86 3.49 10.58
N GLY A 343 8.72 2.84 11.74
CA GLY A 343 9.41 3.27 12.96
C GLY A 343 10.94 3.32 12.82
N GLY A 344 11.53 2.39 12.07
CA GLY A 344 12.98 2.33 11.79
C GLY A 344 13.43 3.17 10.60
N SER A 345 12.55 3.93 9.92
CA SER A 345 12.96 4.76 8.80
C SER A 345 13.95 5.83 9.22
N ILE A 346 15.07 5.89 8.50
CA ILE A 346 16.20 6.78 8.82
C ILE A 346 15.85 8.21 8.43
N ALA A 347 16.10 9.14 9.36
CA ALA A 347 15.95 10.57 9.16
C ALA A 347 17.33 11.21 8.93
N ALA A 348 17.41 12.09 7.96
CA ALA A 348 18.61 12.87 7.62
C ALA A 348 18.23 14.21 6.99
N VAL A 349 19.19 15.12 6.91
CA VAL A 349 19.06 16.38 6.17
C VAL A 349 19.76 16.23 4.83
N ASP A 350 19.08 16.61 3.76
CA ASP A 350 19.65 16.56 2.41
C ASP A 350 20.48 17.82 2.06
N ALA A 351 21.08 17.82 0.87
CA ALA A 351 21.91 18.93 0.39
C ALA A 351 21.16 20.27 0.24
N LEU A 352 19.84 20.25 0.26
CA LEU A 352 18.96 21.43 0.19
C LEU A 352 18.52 21.91 1.58
N GLY A 353 19.02 21.28 2.66
CA GLY A 353 18.64 21.61 4.03
C GLY A 353 17.26 21.07 4.42
N GLN A 354 16.72 20.07 3.70
CA GLN A 354 15.41 19.50 3.97
C GLN A 354 15.49 18.19 4.77
N ILE A 355 14.61 18.03 5.74
CA ILE A 355 14.48 16.76 6.46
C ILE A 355 13.91 15.70 5.52
N ARG A 356 14.64 14.60 5.37
CA ARG A 356 14.18 13.40 4.67
C ARG A 356 14.00 12.25 5.63
N VAL A 357 12.91 11.49 5.46
CA VAL A 357 12.60 10.31 6.27
C VAL A 357 12.38 9.13 5.33
N GLY A 358 13.23 8.11 5.47
CA GLY A 358 13.26 6.95 4.60
C GLY A 358 13.74 7.26 3.16
N PRO A 359 13.61 6.31 2.21
CA PRO A 359 13.04 4.96 2.36
C PRO A 359 13.94 3.97 3.11
N GLN A 360 15.20 4.31 3.38
CA GLN A 360 16.13 3.44 4.10
C GLN A 360 15.65 3.24 5.54
N SER A 361 15.74 1.99 6.02
CA SER A 361 15.39 1.62 7.40
C SER A 361 16.60 1.07 8.13
N ALA A 362 16.70 1.38 9.41
CA ALA A 362 17.71 0.79 10.30
C ALA A 362 17.43 -0.70 10.61
N GLY A 363 16.27 -1.21 10.21
CA GLY A 363 15.87 -2.60 10.47
C GLY A 363 15.71 -2.91 11.97
N ALA A 364 15.96 -4.17 12.33
CA ALA A 364 15.97 -4.65 13.70
C ALA A 364 17.39 -4.77 14.29
N ASP A 365 18.38 -4.96 13.44
CA ASP A 365 19.79 -5.15 13.79
C ASP A 365 20.65 -4.33 12.78
N PRO A 366 21.39 -3.31 13.25
CA PRO A 366 21.47 -2.84 14.64
C PRO A 366 20.22 -2.09 15.13
N GLY A 367 19.26 -1.69 14.27
CA GLY A 367 18.03 -1.03 14.61
C GLY A 367 18.18 0.48 14.90
N PRO A 368 17.08 1.13 15.36
CA PRO A 368 17.08 2.50 15.85
C PRO A 368 18.17 2.75 16.91
N ALA A 369 18.71 3.97 16.95
CA ALA A 369 19.72 4.31 17.95
C ALA A 369 19.24 4.08 19.39
N SER A 370 17.96 4.36 19.65
CA SER A 370 17.29 4.12 20.94
C SER A 370 17.28 2.65 21.39
N TYR A 371 17.46 1.67 20.49
CA TYR A 371 17.51 0.25 20.88
C TYR A 371 18.81 -0.14 21.61
N ASP A 372 19.81 0.74 21.59
CA ASP A 372 21.14 0.55 22.20
C ASP A 372 21.84 -0.76 21.79
N ARG A 373 21.66 -1.16 20.51
CA ARG A 373 22.24 -2.35 19.89
C ARG A 373 23.35 -2.03 18.88
N GLY A 374 23.91 -0.82 18.97
CA GLY A 374 24.96 -0.35 18.07
C GLY A 374 24.45 0.48 16.88
N GLY A 375 23.13 0.69 16.74
CA GLY A 375 22.56 1.64 15.79
C GLY A 375 22.97 3.08 16.11
N THR A 376 23.31 3.86 15.08
CA THR A 376 23.74 5.27 15.20
C THR A 376 22.87 6.23 14.38
N ALA A 377 22.08 5.71 13.43
CA ALA A 377 21.21 6.51 12.59
C ALA A 377 19.97 6.98 13.38
N ALA A 378 19.59 8.25 13.19
CA ALA A 378 18.34 8.77 13.71
C ALA A 378 17.15 8.17 12.94
N THR A 379 16.11 7.76 13.65
CA THR A 379 14.92 7.14 13.07
C THR A 379 13.63 7.79 13.56
N VAL A 380 12.49 7.41 12.97
CA VAL A 380 11.15 7.80 13.44
C VAL A 380 10.90 7.31 14.87
N THR A 381 11.40 6.11 15.22
CA THR A 381 11.34 5.60 16.62
C THR A 381 12.09 6.53 17.57
N ASP A 382 13.32 6.95 17.22
CA ASP A 382 14.11 7.88 18.04
C ASP A 382 13.39 9.22 18.22
N ALA A 383 12.74 9.73 17.18
CA ALA A 383 11.92 10.93 17.26
C ALA A 383 10.72 10.72 18.22
N ASN A 384 9.99 9.60 18.14
CA ASN A 384 8.87 9.28 19.03
C ASN A 384 9.34 9.09 20.50
N VAL A 385 10.54 8.56 20.72
CA VAL A 385 11.17 8.48 22.05
C VAL A 385 11.48 9.88 22.57
N GLN A 386 12.14 10.73 21.77
CA GLN A 386 12.54 12.09 22.18
C GLN A 386 11.33 12.97 22.49
N ILE A 387 10.24 12.92 21.69
CA ILE A 387 9.04 13.71 21.97
C ILE A 387 8.18 13.12 23.12
N GLY A 388 8.51 11.93 23.63
CA GLY A 388 7.89 11.29 24.79
C GLY A 388 6.67 10.43 24.50
N ARG A 389 6.38 10.09 23.23
CA ARG A 389 5.30 9.16 22.85
C ARG A 389 5.64 7.71 23.17
N LEU A 390 6.91 7.32 23.01
CA LEU A 390 7.46 6.04 23.44
C LEU A 390 8.35 6.25 24.68
N HIS A 391 8.29 5.30 25.63
CA HIS A 391 9.03 5.38 26.86
C HIS A 391 9.65 4.04 27.25
N PRO A 392 10.88 4.04 27.85
CA PRO A 392 11.56 2.82 28.29
C PRO A 392 10.70 1.90 29.15
N ASP A 393 9.94 2.49 30.10
CA ASP A 393 9.13 1.72 31.05
C ASP A 393 7.92 1.03 30.47
N THR A 394 7.47 1.44 29.27
CA THR A 394 6.26 0.91 28.61
C THR A 394 6.55 0.16 27.31
N PHE A 395 7.81 0.08 26.90
CA PHE A 395 8.25 -0.58 25.66
C PHE A 395 8.98 -1.90 26.02
N GLY A 396 8.27 -2.89 26.51
CA GLY A 396 8.93 -4.05 27.13
C GLY A 396 8.68 -5.41 26.55
N ALA A 397 7.69 -5.55 25.64
CA ALA A 397 7.24 -6.87 25.18
C ALA A 397 8.25 -7.62 24.30
N SER A 398 9.24 -6.95 23.72
CA SER A 398 10.23 -7.55 22.81
C SER A 398 11.63 -7.72 23.42
N GLY A 399 11.78 -7.50 24.74
CA GLY A 399 13.10 -7.56 25.40
C GLY A 399 14.07 -6.45 24.97
N ILE A 400 13.55 -5.35 24.38
CA ILE A 400 14.32 -4.17 23.98
C ILE A 400 14.13 -3.08 25.01
N SER A 401 15.22 -2.58 25.60
CA SER A 401 15.22 -1.39 26.45
C SER A 401 15.54 -0.15 25.62
N LEU A 402 14.70 0.89 25.73
CA LEU A 402 14.91 2.13 24.97
C LEU A 402 15.88 3.08 25.70
N SER A 403 16.85 3.61 24.96
CA SER A 403 17.76 4.66 25.44
C SER A 403 17.37 6.03 24.88
N VAL A 404 16.80 6.89 25.74
CA VAL A 404 16.46 8.28 25.39
C VAL A 404 17.71 9.06 25.02
N GLN A 405 18.85 8.80 25.68
CA GLN A 405 20.11 9.47 25.40
C GLN A 405 20.62 9.16 23.99
N ARG A 406 20.59 7.88 23.55
CA ARG A 406 21.01 7.49 22.20
C ARG A 406 20.12 8.08 21.14
N ALA A 407 18.80 8.11 21.35
CA ALA A 407 17.86 8.79 20.47
C ALA A 407 18.20 10.27 20.31
N ALA A 408 18.46 10.97 21.42
CA ALA A 408 18.83 12.40 21.40
C ALA A 408 20.16 12.66 20.68
N GLU A 409 21.19 11.82 20.91
CA GLU A 409 22.49 11.91 20.24
C GLU A 409 22.37 11.74 18.72
N ALA A 410 21.61 10.73 18.28
CA ALA A 410 21.38 10.46 16.85
C ALA A 410 20.61 11.61 16.18
N LEU A 411 19.52 12.08 16.78
CA LEU A 411 18.71 13.19 16.25
C LEU A 411 19.52 14.49 16.18
N ARG A 412 20.37 14.76 17.18
CA ARG A 412 21.27 15.92 17.15
C ARG A 412 22.19 15.86 15.93
N SER A 413 22.91 14.76 15.78
CA SER A 413 23.90 14.59 14.71
C SER A 413 23.28 14.59 13.31
N ALA A 414 22.13 13.90 13.12
CA ALA A 414 21.54 13.71 11.82
C ALA A 414 20.62 14.87 11.37
N VAL A 415 20.03 15.62 12.29
CA VAL A 415 19.03 16.66 11.98
C VAL A 415 19.34 17.98 12.67
N GLY A 416 19.59 17.97 13.98
CA GLY A 416 19.79 19.20 14.78
C GLY A 416 20.96 20.03 14.31
N ASP A 417 22.16 19.44 14.28
CA ASP A 417 23.40 20.12 13.89
C ASP A 417 23.37 20.57 12.42
N PRO A 418 22.94 19.73 11.43
CA PRO A 418 22.85 20.16 10.04
C PRO A 418 21.88 21.31 9.77
N LEU A 419 20.80 21.42 10.55
CA LEU A 419 19.82 22.52 10.43
C LEU A 419 20.14 23.72 11.31
N GLY A 420 21.20 23.68 12.14
CA GLY A 420 21.55 24.77 13.07
C GLY A 420 20.43 25.09 14.06
N LEU A 421 19.71 24.07 14.56
CA LEU A 421 18.59 24.24 15.49
C LEU A 421 19.12 24.58 16.88
N ASP A 422 19.25 25.86 17.23
CA ASP A 422 19.75 26.33 18.53
C ASP A 422 18.65 26.37 19.59
N ALA A 423 18.96 25.93 20.81
CA ALA A 423 18.03 25.91 21.95
C ALA A 423 17.54 27.32 22.40
N GLY A 424 18.07 28.39 21.80
CA GLY A 424 17.71 29.77 22.10
C GLY A 424 16.45 30.31 21.45
N THR A 425 15.89 29.60 20.44
CA THR A 425 14.75 30.09 19.64
C THR A 425 13.37 29.65 20.11
N ALA A 426 13.30 28.72 21.04
CA ALA A 426 12.01 28.21 21.58
C ALA A 426 11.38 29.13 22.65
N ALA A 427 12.03 30.20 23.06
CA ALA A 427 11.62 31.05 24.21
C ALA A 427 10.94 32.38 23.81
N VAL A 428 10.62 32.64 22.53
CA VAL A 428 9.95 33.89 22.11
C VAL A 428 8.47 33.63 21.82
N GLY A 429 7.71 33.40 22.91
CA GLY A 429 6.26 33.18 22.81
C GLY A 429 5.44 33.46 24.07
N ALA A 430 6.03 34.11 25.09
CA ALA A 430 5.27 34.59 26.22
C ALA A 430 5.90 35.89 26.76
N ALA A 431 5.20 36.98 26.59
CA ALA A 431 5.58 38.30 27.14
C ALA A 431 5.73 38.25 28.64
N GLY A 432 6.83 38.76 29.16
CA GLY A 432 6.99 39.10 30.55
C GLY A 432 8.34 38.72 31.17
N THR A 433 9.27 39.69 31.17
CA THR A 433 10.43 39.82 32.07
C THR A 433 11.47 38.70 32.03
N ALA A 434 12.48 38.87 31.20
CA ALA A 434 13.75 38.17 31.30
C ALA A 434 14.52 38.64 32.53
N GLN A 435 14.79 37.74 33.47
CA GLN A 435 15.93 37.87 34.40
C GLN A 435 17.05 36.96 33.89
N THR A 436 18.04 37.60 33.28
CA THR A 436 19.32 36.98 32.96
C THR A 436 20.19 36.92 34.23
N THR A 437 20.37 35.74 34.80
CA THR A 437 21.45 35.46 35.73
C THR A 437 21.95 34.02 35.54
N GLY A 438 23.01 33.87 34.78
CA GLY A 438 23.86 32.69 34.74
C GLY A 438 25.19 33.04 34.08
N PRO A 439 26.33 32.57 34.58
CA PRO A 439 27.61 32.92 34.01
C PRO A 439 27.76 32.36 32.60
N ASP A 440 28.22 33.24 31.70
CA ASP A 440 28.59 32.93 30.34
C ASP A 440 29.72 31.88 30.33
N THR A 441 29.40 30.61 30.08
CA THR A 441 30.38 29.51 30.09
C THR A 441 31.03 29.29 28.71
N GLY A 442 30.79 30.10 27.69
CA GLY A 442 31.47 30.04 26.39
C GLY A 442 31.24 28.71 25.61
N ALA A 443 30.30 27.85 26.05
CA ALA A 443 29.92 26.65 25.32
C ALA A 443 28.98 27.05 24.18
N PRO A 444 29.13 26.47 22.98
CA PRO A 444 28.21 26.73 21.88
C PRO A 444 26.78 26.34 22.28
N PRO A 445 25.77 27.10 21.80
CA PRO A 445 24.37 26.80 22.10
C PRO A 445 24.05 25.34 21.69
N ARG A 446 23.35 24.64 22.57
CA ARG A 446 22.99 23.25 22.33
C ARG A 446 21.80 23.20 21.38
N PRO A 447 21.80 22.31 20.32
CA PRO A 447 20.69 22.19 19.39
C PRO A 447 19.38 21.86 20.08
N ASP A 448 18.26 22.42 19.59
CA ASP A 448 16.91 22.06 20.02
C ASP A 448 16.54 20.69 19.47
N ILE A 449 16.80 19.64 20.24
CA ILE A 449 16.57 18.26 19.84
C ILE A 449 15.05 17.97 19.73
N ASP A 450 14.23 18.64 20.51
CA ASP A 450 12.78 18.50 20.42
C ASP A 450 12.28 19.04 19.07
N ALA A 451 12.80 20.17 18.61
CA ALA A 451 12.48 20.71 17.28
C ALA A 451 12.90 19.74 16.15
N ALA A 452 14.08 19.12 16.26
CA ALA A 452 14.52 18.10 15.31
C ALA A 452 13.57 16.88 15.30
N ALA A 453 13.21 16.35 16.47
CA ALA A 453 12.29 15.22 16.60
C ALA A 453 10.88 15.53 16.08
N VAL A 454 10.36 16.73 16.37
CA VAL A 454 9.08 17.23 15.85
C VAL A 454 9.11 17.34 14.32
N GLY A 455 10.21 17.86 13.75
CA GLY A 455 10.41 17.95 12.30
C GLY A 455 10.36 16.58 11.64
N VAL A 456 11.06 15.58 12.18
CA VAL A 456 11.02 14.19 11.68
C VAL A 456 9.61 13.62 11.73
N ALA A 457 8.91 13.76 12.87
CA ALA A 457 7.55 13.28 13.04
C ALA A 457 6.55 13.97 12.06
N ALA A 458 6.68 15.28 11.86
CA ALA A 458 5.83 16.03 10.96
C ALA A 458 6.02 15.66 9.49
N VAL A 459 7.28 15.41 9.07
CA VAL A 459 7.61 14.98 7.70
C VAL A 459 7.07 13.57 7.42
N VAL A 460 7.22 12.63 8.36
CA VAL A 460 6.68 11.27 8.17
C VAL A 460 5.16 11.27 8.12
N ASP A 461 4.48 12.06 8.97
CA ASP A 461 3.02 12.21 8.94
C ASP A 461 2.54 12.77 7.59
N GLU A 462 3.26 13.75 7.00
CA GLU A 462 2.91 14.31 5.69
C GLU A 462 3.16 13.32 4.55
N ASN A 463 4.27 12.58 4.60
CA ASN A 463 4.55 11.54 3.60
C ASN A 463 3.44 10.48 3.57
N MET A 464 2.95 10.07 4.73
CA MET A 464 1.83 9.11 4.82
C MET A 464 0.51 9.71 4.33
N ALA A 465 0.21 10.96 4.70
CA ALA A 465 -0.98 11.65 4.22
C ALA A 465 -0.98 11.82 2.69
N ASN A 466 0.15 12.21 2.12
CA ASN A 466 0.30 12.35 0.67
C ASN A 466 0.14 11.01 -0.06
N ALA A 467 0.71 9.94 0.46
CA ALA A 467 0.54 8.60 -0.12
C ALA A 467 -0.93 8.14 -0.06
N ALA A 468 -1.63 8.38 1.06
CA ALA A 468 -3.06 8.05 1.17
C ALA A 468 -3.91 8.81 0.14
N ARG A 469 -3.62 10.11 -0.07
CA ARG A 469 -4.31 10.92 -1.08
C ARG A 469 -4.01 10.43 -2.49
N THR A 470 -2.74 10.19 -2.81
CA THR A 470 -2.33 9.66 -4.12
C THR A 470 -3.05 8.36 -4.42
N HIS A 471 -3.06 7.42 -3.47
CA HIS A 471 -3.76 6.14 -3.63
C HIS A 471 -5.27 6.31 -3.82
N ALA A 472 -5.90 7.22 -3.08
CA ALA A 472 -7.32 7.53 -3.26
C ALA A 472 -7.60 8.11 -4.66
N VAL A 473 -6.79 9.06 -5.12
CA VAL A 473 -6.93 9.65 -6.46
C VAL A 473 -6.67 8.62 -7.55
N GLU A 474 -5.63 7.79 -7.45
CA GLU A 474 -5.38 6.69 -8.39
C GLU A 474 -6.56 5.73 -8.47
N SER A 475 -7.22 5.48 -7.33
CA SER A 475 -8.44 4.65 -7.25
C SER A 475 -9.72 5.39 -7.63
N GLY A 476 -9.66 6.69 -7.97
CA GLY A 476 -10.82 7.52 -8.30
C GLY A 476 -11.72 7.83 -7.10
N LYS A 477 -11.16 7.89 -5.89
CA LYS A 477 -11.90 8.04 -4.63
C LYS A 477 -11.57 9.35 -3.93
N ASP A 478 -12.56 9.86 -3.19
CA ASP A 478 -12.40 10.95 -2.22
C ASP A 478 -12.48 10.33 -0.81
N LEU A 479 -11.54 10.71 0.05
CA LEU A 479 -11.47 10.21 1.43
C LEU A 479 -12.55 10.81 2.36
N THR A 480 -13.36 11.75 1.87
CA THR A 480 -14.48 12.32 2.63
C THR A 480 -15.47 11.23 3.03
N GLY A 481 -15.77 11.14 4.32
CA GLY A 481 -16.69 10.14 4.88
C GLY A 481 -16.12 8.74 5.05
N TYR A 482 -14.79 8.57 4.88
CA TYR A 482 -14.10 7.37 5.32
C TYR A 482 -13.84 7.44 6.83
N SER A 483 -13.80 6.26 7.48
CA SER A 483 -13.18 6.07 8.79
C SER A 483 -11.79 5.45 8.59
N MET A 484 -10.90 5.55 9.58
CA MET A 484 -9.59 4.89 9.52
C MET A 484 -9.55 3.70 10.47
N VAL A 485 -8.88 2.62 10.11
CA VAL A 485 -8.45 1.55 11.02
C VAL A 485 -6.93 1.58 11.09
N ALA A 486 -6.37 1.84 12.27
CA ALA A 486 -4.93 1.94 12.48
C ALA A 486 -4.41 0.74 13.28
N PHE A 487 -3.41 0.04 12.72
CA PHE A 487 -2.76 -1.13 13.32
C PHE A 487 -1.30 -1.24 12.84
N GLY A 488 -0.55 -2.21 13.39
CA GLY A 488 0.90 -2.24 13.31
C GLY A 488 1.53 -1.53 14.52
N GLY A 489 2.79 -1.80 14.80
CA GLY A 489 3.46 -1.31 16.00
C GLY A 489 3.61 0.21 16.09
N ALA A 490 3.59 0.92 14.96
CA ALA A 490 3.79 2.36 14.89
C ALA A 490 2.54 3.17 14.46
N ALA A 491 1.57 2.59 13.77
CA ALA A 491 0.42 3.33 13.25
C ALA A 491 -0.38 4.08 14.32
N PRO A 492 -0.70 3.50 15.50
CA PRO A 492 -1.48 4.21 16.52
C PRO A 492 -0.78 5.45 17.09
N LEU A 493 0.56 5.56 16.96
CA LEU A 493 1.32 6.75 17.36
C LEU A 493 1.05 7.98 16.47
N HIS A 494 0.67 7.74 15.21
CA HIS A 494 0.53 8.74 14.16
C HIS A 494 -0.93 8.96 13.72
N ALA A 495 -1.82 8.03 14.04
CA ALA A 495 -3.18 7.95 13.50
C ALA A 495 -4.03 9.21 13.69
N CYS A 496 -4.03 9.82 14.89
CA CYS A 496 -4.77 11.06 15.14
C CYS A 496 -4.33 12.21 14.25
N ARG A 497 -3.01 12.36 14.03
CA ARG A 497 -2.49 13.40 13.13
C ARG A 497 -2.83 13.11 11.67
N LEU A 498 -2.85 11.83 11.32
CA LEU A 498 -3.15 11.42 9.96
C LEU A 498 -4.63 11.69 9.61
N ILE A 499 -5.58 11.39 10.50
CA ILE A 499 -6.99 11.71 10.27
C ILE A 499 -7.22 13.23 10.15
N ASP A 500 -6.53 14.05 10.95
CA ASP A 500 -6.59 15.51 10.83
C ASP A 500 -6.11 15.99 9.45
N LYS A 501 -4.99 15.44 8.97
CA LYS A 501 -4.40 15.79 7.66
C LYS A 501 -5.26 15.34 6.48
N LEU A 502 -5.95 14.22 6.61
CA LEU A 502 -6.80 13.61 5.56
C LEU A 502 -8.25 14.11 5.61
N GLY A 503 -8.66 14.80 6.67
CA GLY A 503 -10.04 15.20 6.86
C GLY A 503 -10.98 14.05 7.21
N ILE A 504 -10.45 12.95 7.75
CA ILE A 504 -11.21 11.78 8.20
C ILE A 504 -11.76 12.04 9.61
N ASP A 505 -13.01 11.62 9.86
CA ASP A 505 -13.71 11.98 11.09
C ASP A 505 -13.31 11.15 12.31
N GLU A 506 -12.89 9.90 12.13
CA GLU A 506 -12.55 8.99 13.23
C GLU A 506 -11.49 7.97 12.85
N VAL A 507 -10.79 7.46 13.87
CA VAL A 507 -9.94 6.29 13.75
C VAL A 507 -10.34 5.22 14.76
N LEU A 508 -10.33 3.97 14.31
CA LEU A 508 -10.51 2.77 15.12
C LEU A 508 -9.15 2.12 15.37
N VAL A 509 -8.80 1.90 16.64
CA VAL A 509 -7.61 1.16 17.04
C VAL A 509 -8.05 -0.11 17.75
N PRO A 510 -7.99 -1.29 17.09
CA PRO A 510 -8.49 -2.54 17.63
C PRO A 510 -7.60 -3.10 18.75
N VAL A 511 -8.14 -4.05 19.51
CA VAL A 511 -7.32 -4.92 20.37
C VAL A 511 -6.38 -5.75 19.51
N GLY A 512 -5.12 -5.89 19.92
CA GLY A 512 -4.09 -6.60 19.15
C GLY A 512 -3.61 -5.82 17.92
N ALA A 513 -3.79 -4.50 17.91
CA ALA A 513 -3.33 -3.63 16.82
C ALA A 513 -1.86 -3.90 16.44
N GLY A 514 -0.99 -4.22 17.39
CA GLY A 514 0.41 -4.54 17.13
C GLY A 514 0.66 -5.75 16.24
N VAL A 515 -0.29 -6.67 16.12
CA VAL A 515 -0.21 -7.93 15.34
C VAL A 515 -1.40 -8.10 14.38
N GLY A 516 -1.95 -7.00 13.89
CA GLY A 516 -3.17 -6.97 13.10
C GLY A 516 -3.14 -7.87 11.86
N SER A 517 -2.02 -7.95 11.15
CA SER A 517 -1.87 -8.82 9.98
C SER A 517 -1.99 -10.31 10.34
N ALA A 518 -1.35 -10.76 11.43
CA ALA A 518 -1.47 -12.15 11.89
C ALA A 518 -2.90 -12.51 12.33
N ILE A 519 -3.63 -11.57 12.96
CA ILE A 519 -5.06 -11.74 13.25
C ILE A 519 -5.86 -11.81 11.96
N GLY A 520 -5.56 -10.97 10.98
CA GLY A 520 -6.21 -10.97 9.67
C GLY A 520 -6.10 -12.31 8.95
N PHE A 521 -4.98 -13.03 9.09
CA PHE A 521 -4.82 -14.37 8.52
C PHE A 521 -5.86 -15.35 9.09
N LEU A 522 -6.13 -15.28 10.39
CA LEU A 522 -7.18 -16.09 11.04
C LEU A 522 -8.59 -15.75 10.56
N LEU A 523 -8.74 -14.55 10.00
CA LEU A 523 -10.00 -14.05 9.45
C LEU A 523 -10.09 -14.22 7.92
N ALA A 524 -9.04 -14.67 7.22
CA ALA A 524 -9.05 -14.86 5.78
C ALA A 524 -9.92 -16.04 5.33
N PRO A 525 -10.74 -15.92 4.27
CA PRO A 525 -11.51 -17.03 3.72
C PRO A 525 -10.59 -18.00 2.94
N PHE A 526 -11.02 -19.23 2.73
CA PHE A 526 -10.53 -19.96 1.57
C PHE A 526 -11.11 -19.30 0.34
N SER A 527 -10.24 -18.71 -0.47
CA SER A 527 -10.67 -17.95 -1.65
C SER A 527 -9.64 -18.11 -2.77
N TYR A 528 -10.13 -18.17 -3.98
CA TYR A 528 -9.28 -18.17 -5.17
C TYR A 528 -9.94 -17.40 -6.30
N GLU A 529 -9.17 -16.53 -6.90
CA GLU A 529 -9.55 -15.82 -8.11
C GLU A 529 -8.84 -16.46 -9.31
N ALA A 530 -9.61 -17.02 -10.21
CA ALA A 530 -9.16 -17.46 -11.53
C ALA A 530 -9.43 -16.34 -12.54
N THR A 531 -8.43 -16.00 -13.34
CA THR A 531 -8.54 -14.93 -14.36
C THR A 531 -8.02 -15.43 -15.71
N ARG A 532 -8.71 -15.05 -16.79
CA ARG A 532 -8.28 -15.38 -18.15
C ARG A 532 -8.62 -14.26 -19.12
N SER A 533 -7.69 -13.94 -20.01
CA SER A 533 -7.99 -12.99 -21.08
C SER A 533 -8.78 -13.67 -22.20
N PHE A 534 -9.92 -13.08 -22.50
CA PHE A 534 -10.76 -13.41 -23.65
C PHE A 534 -11.34 -12.10 -24.21
N TYR A 535 -10.83 -11.68 -25.36
CA TYR A 535 -11.19 -10.39 -25.94
C TYR A 535 -12.50 -10.49 -26.71
N ALA A 536 -13.45 -9.62 -26.37
CA ALA A 536 -14.72 -9.42 -27.04
C ALA A 536 -15.03 -7.92 -27.16
N THR A 537 -15.83 -7.52 -28.11
CA THR A 537 -16.25 -6.12 -28.30
C THR A 537 -17.76 -6.00 -28.34
N SER A 538 -18.29 -4.81 -28.04
CA SER A 538 -19.74 -4.55 -28.17
C SER A 538 -20.30 -4.79 -29.57
N ASP A 539 -19.45 -4.72 -30.58
CA ASP A 539 -19.84 -4.88 -32.00
C ASP A 539 -19.70 -6.33 -32.50
N ASP A 540 -18.89 -7.16 -31.84
CA ASP A 540 -18.61 -8.56 -32.16
C ASP A 540 -18.41 -9.35 -30.87
N PHE A 541 -19.53 -9.78 -30.27
CA PHE A 541 -19.55 -10.41 -28.97
C PHE A 541 -19.81 -11.92 -29.07
N ASP A 542 -18.79 -12.71 -28.69
CA ASP A 542 -18.87 -14.19 -28.68
C ASP A 542 -19.41 -14.68 -27.33
N THR A 543 -20.74 -14.72 -27.18
CA THR A 543 -21.44 -15.16 -25.95
C THR A 543 -21.08 -16.60 -25.59
N GLU A 544 -21.01 -17.55 -26.54
CA GLU A 544 -20.69 -18.95 -26.23
C GLU A 544 -19.21 -19.10 -25.79
N GLY A 545 -18.29 -18.36 -26.40
CA GLY A 545 -16.89 -18.33 -25.99
C GLY A 545 -16.73 -17.79 -24.57
N VAL A 546 -17.42 -16.70 -24.24
CA VAL A 546 -17.43 -16.12 -22.89
C VAL A 546 -18.04 -17.11 -21.87
N LYS A 547 -19.15 -17.74 -22.20
CA LYS A 547 -19.80 -18.77 -21.35
C LYS A 547 -18.85 -19.93 -21.04
N SER A 548 -18.12 -20.43 -22.05
CA SER A 548 -17.11 -21.48 -21.88
C SER A 548 -15.99 -21.03 -20.92
N VAL A 549 -15.46 -19.84 -21.13
CA VAL A 549 -14.40 -19.29 -20.28
C VAL A 549 -14.87 -19.13 -18.82
N LEU A 550 -16.05 -18.58 -18.58
CA LEU A 550 -16.63 -18.44 -17.24
C LEU A 550 -16.85 -19.80 -16.56
N HIS A 551 -17.29 -20.81 -17.32
CA HIS A 551 -17.47 -22.16 -16.78
C HIS A 551 -16.12 -22.78 -16.37
N GLU A 552 -15.09 -22.67 -17.23
CA GLU A 552 -13.75 -23.17 -16.93
C GLU A 552 -13.14 -22.47 -15.70
N LEU A 553 -13.25 -21.13 -15.61
CA LEU A 553 -12.76 -20.35 -14.48
C LEU A 553 -13.48 -20.72 -13.19
N THR A 554 -14.81 -20.94 -13.24
CA THR A 554 -15.59 -21.36 -12.07
C THR A 554 -15.11 -22.73 -11.59
N ALA A 555 -14.96 -23.71 -12.50
CA ALA A 555 -14.49 -25.05 -12.14
C ALA A 555 -13.06 -25.02 -11.56
N GLU A 556 -12.15 -24.21 -12.15
CA GLU A 556 -10.79 -24.02 -11.65
C GLU A 556 -10.79 -23.45 -10.22
N ALA A 557 -11.55 -22.36 -10.00
CA ALA A 557 -11.59 -21.70 -8.70
C ALA A 557 -12.27 -22.56 -7.62
N GLU A 558 -13.36 -23.26 -7.96
CA GLU A 558 -13.99 -24.19 -7.04
C GLU A 558 -13.08 -25.36 -6.66
N ALA A 559 -12.43 -25.98 -7.65
CA ALA A 559 -11.50 -27.09 -7.39
C ALA A 559 -10.37 -26.65 -6.44
N PHE A 560 -9.86 -25.43 -6.62
CA PHE A 560 -8.82 -24.89 -5.74
C PHE A 560 -9.33 -24.69 -4.31
N VAL A 561 -10.49 -24.03 -4.13
CA VAL A 561 -11.06 -23.76 -2.81
C VAL A 561 -11.44 -25.06 -2.08
N ARG A 562 -11.95 -26.05 -2.83
CA ARG A 562 -12.32 -27.35 -2.29
C ARG A 562 -11.13 -28.20 -1.79
N MET A 563 -9.91 -27.87 -2.17
CA MET A 563 -8.73 -28.51 -1.55
C MET A 563 -8.55 -28.11 -0.08
N GLY A 564 -9.09 -26.96 0.33
CA GLY A 564 -8.91 -26.41 1.68
C GLY A 564 -10.15 -26.45 2.57
N THR A 565 -11.36 -26.54 1.99
CA THR A 565 -12.61 -26.48 2.78
C THR A 565 -13.74 -27.26 2.13
N THR A 566 -14.63 -27.80 3.00
CA THR A 566 -15.91 -28.41 2.61
C THR A 566 -17.12 -27.49 2.87
N GLU A 567 -16.87 -26.26 3.38
CA GLU A 567 -17.92 -25.29 3.68
C GLU A 567 -18.64 -24.83 2.41
N ALA A 568 -19.80 -24.16 2.58
CA ALA A 568 -20.49 -23.50 1.48
C ALA A 568 -19.58 -22.42 0.84
N VAL A 569 -19.71 -22.24 -0.46
CA VAL A 569 -18.93 -21.24 -1.20
C VAL A 569 -19.86 -20.23 -1.90
N THR A 570 -19.36 -19.02 -2.09
CA THR A 570 -19.96 -18.00 -2.94
C THR A 570 -19.10 -17.81 -4.17
N THR A 571 -19.73 -17.44 -5.28
CA THR A 571 -19.04 -17.16 -6.56
C THR A 571 -19.35 -15.74 -6.98
N GLU A 572 -18.31 -14.96 -7.23
CA GLU A 572 -18.38 -13.62 -7.81
C GLU A 572 -17.73 -13.66 -9.18
N ARG A 573 -18.28 -12.89 -10.12
CA ARG A 573 -17.82 -12.82 -11.50
C ARG A 573 -17.63 -11.38 -11.91
N GLU A 574 -16.52 -11.09 -12.59
CA GLU A 574 -16.15 -9.74 -12.98
C GLU A 574 -15.48 -9.77 -14.37
N VAL A 575 -15.65 -8.71 -15.12
CA VAL A 575 -14.91 -8.50 -16.37
C VAL A 575 -14.26 -7.12 -16.37
N LEU A 576 -13.01 -7.04 -16.83
CA LEU A 576 -12.32 -5.79 -17.06
C LEU A 576 -12.71 -5.24 -18.44
N MET A 577 -13.26 -4.02 -18.47
CA MET A 577 -13.78 -3.40 -19.67
C MET A 577 -13.25 -1.98 -19.84
N ARG A 578 -13.23 -1.51 -21.10
CA ARG A 578 -12.81 -0.14 -21.46
C ARG A 578 -13.48 0.30 -22.76
N TYR A 579 -13.42 1.58 -23.07
CA TYR A 579 -13.64 2.02 -24.44
C TYR A 579 -12.43 1.70 -25.31
N ARG A 580 -12.68 1.37 -26.58
CA ARG A 580 -11.61 1.13 -27.57
C ARG A 580 -10.67 2.32 -27.63
N GLY A 581 -9.36 2.05 -27.49
CA GLY A 581 -8.33 3.10 -27.47
C GLY A 581 -7.96 3.63 -26.06
N GLN A 582 -8.77 3.37 -25.04
CA GLN A 582 -8.37 3.63 -23.67
C GLN A 582 -7.37 2.58 -23.14
N GLY A 583 -6.45 3.01 -22.27
CA GLY A 583 -5.51 2.11 -21.61
C GLY A 583 -5.97 1.64 -20.24
N TRP A 584 -6.96 2.32 -19.66
CA TRP A 584 -7.47 2.00 -18.35
C TRP A 584 -8.71 1.12 -18.46
N GLU A 585 -8.66 -0.04 -17.82
CA GLU A 585 -9.76 -1.00 -17.73
C GLU A 585 -10.44 -0.82 -16.38
N ILE A 586 -11.77 -0.79 -16.37
CA ILE A 586 -12.56 -0.75 -15.15
C ILE A 586 -13.21 -2.11 -14.90
N PRO A 587 -13.34 -2.54 -13.63
CA PRO A 587 -14.05 -3.75 -13.29
C PRO A 587 -15.56 -3.55 -13.43
N VAL A 588 -16.22 -4.53 -14.06
CA VAL A 588 -17.68 -4.59 -14.21
C VAL A 588 -18.16 -5.92 -13.66
N ALA A 589 -18.98 -5.87 -12.62
CA ALA A 589 -19.58 -7.07 -12.05
C ALA A 589 -20.56 -7.73 -13.05
N LEU A 590 -20.51 -9.05 -13.15
CA LEU A 590 -21.42 -9.82 -13.98
C LEU A 590 -22.65 -10.25 -13.17
N PRO A 591 -23.82 -10.39 -13.82
CA PRO A 591 -25.00 -10.89 -13.15
C PRO A 591 -24.81 -12.34 -12.63
N GLN A 592 -25.54 -12.66 -11.58
CA GLN A 592 -25.57 -14.03 -11.03
C GLN A 592 -26.34 -14.94 -11.99
N GLY A 593 -25.93 -16.19 -12.13
CA GLY A 593 -26.59 -17.19 -12.97
C GLY A 593 -25.81 -17.55 -14.24
N GLU A 594 -26.51 -18.13 -15.20
CA GLU A 594 -25.94 -18.46 -16.51
C GLU A 594 -25.68 -17.19 -17.32
N PHE A 595 -24.55 -17.12 -18.00
CA PHE A 595 -24.25 -16.03 -18.92
C PHE A 595 -24.84 -16.36 -20.28
N ASP A 596 -25.80 -15.58 -20.72
CA ASP A 596 -26.55 -15.78 -21.97
C ASP A 596 -26.55 -14.47 -22.82
N ASP A 597 -27.26 -14.47 -23.92
CA ASP A 597 -27.35 -13.32 -24.82
C ASP A 597 -28.01 -12.08 -24.14
N ILE A 598 -28.90 -12.27 -23.18
CA ILE A 598 -29.49 -11.18 -22.39
C ILE A 598 -28.44 -10.57 -21.50
N ALA A 599 -27.68 -11.39 -20.77
CA ALA A 599 -26.59 -10.96 -19.93
C ALA A 599 -25.51 -10.22 -20.75
N ALA A 600 -25.23 -10.67 -21.98
CA ALA A 600 -24.30 -10.00 -22.90
C ALA A 600 -24.81 -8.61 -23.33
N GLN A 601 -26.12 -8.44 -23.58
CA GLN A 601 -26.71 -7.12 -23.89
C GLN A 601 -26.71 -6.19 -22.68
N GLU A 602 -26.98 -6.70 -21.48
CA GLU A 602 -26.98 -5.94 -20.23
C GLU A 602 -25.57 -5.47 -19.86
N LEU A 603 -24.53 -6.19 -20.28
CA LEU A 603 -23.13 -5.90 -19.96
C LEU A 603 -22.69 -4.50 -20.44
N THR A 604 -23.14 -4.09 -21.65
CA THR A 604 -22.88 -2.74 -22.16
C THR A 604 -23.48 -1.66 -21.23
N GLY A 605 -24.70 -1.87 -20.77
CA GLY A 605 -25.36 -0.95 -19.82
C GLY A 605 -24.67 -0.94 -18.44
N ALA A 606 -24.21 -2.11 -17.97
CA ALA A 606 -23.46 -2.23 -16.72
C ALA A 606 -22.12 -1.48 -16.80
N PHE A 607 -21.40 -1.62 -17.93
CA PHE A 607 -20.18 -0.87 -18.17
C PHE A 607 -20.42 0.65 -18.18
N ILE A 608 -21.41 1.14 -18.90
CA ILE A 608 -21.74 2.57 -18.97
C ILE A 608 -22.01 3.11 -17.56
N LYS A 609 -22.82 2.42 -16.78
CA LYS A 609 -23.14 2.81 -15.40
C LYS A 609 -21.89 2.81 -14.48
N ALA A 610 -21.04 1.79 -14.60
CA ALA A 610 -19.78 1.72 -13.86
C ALA A 610 -18.82 2.84 -14.29
N TYR A 611 -18.74 3.11 -15.59
CA TYR A 611 -17.90 4.17 -16.14
C TYR A 611 -18.36 5.56 -15.68
N GLU A 612 -19.67 5.83 -15.69
CA GLU A 612 -20.24 7.07 -15.15
C GLU A 612 -19.96 7.25 -13.67
N ALA A 613 -20.08 6.18 -12.88
CA ALA A 613 -19.76 6.22 -11.45
C ALA A 613 -18.27 6.51 -11.20
N PHE A 614 -17.39 6.08 -12.10
CA PHE A 614 -15.93 6.23 -11.97
C PHE A 614 -15.41 7.58 -12.52
N PHE A 615 -15.94 8.04 -13.66
CA PHE A 615 -15.46 9.22 -14.40
C PHE A 615 -16.45 10.37 -14.47
N GLY A 616 -17.66 10.23 -13.91
CA GLY A 616 -18.68 11.26 -13.87
C GLY A 616 -19.58 11.36 -15.12
N ARG A 617 -19.22 10.75 -16.23
CA ARG A 617 -20.02 10.70 -17.48
C ARG A 617 -19.56 9.57 -18.39
N ALA A 618 -20.47 9.01 -19.18
CA ALA A 618 -20.16 8.11 -20.26
C ALA A 618 -19.75 8.85 -21.54
N ILE A 619 -19.23 8.09 -22.52
CA ILE A 619 -18.87 8.61 -23.85
C ILE A 619 -19.68 7.85 -24.88
N ASP A 620 -20.55 8.59 -25.59
CA ASP A 620 -21.44 7.99 -26.58
C ASP A 620 -20.70 7.59 -27.88
N GLY A 621 -21.15 6.53 -28.50
CA GLY A 621 -20.73 6.13 -29.85
C GLY A 621 -19.36 5.44 -29.94
N LEU A 622 -18.72 5.13 -28.84
CA LEU A 622 -17.46 4.36 -28.82
C LEU A 622 -17.72 2.87 -28.60
N THR A 623 -16.96 2.04 -29.32
CA THR A 623 -16.94 0.60 -29.11
C THR A 623 -16.38 0.28 -27.72
N ILE A 624 -17.04 -0.61 -27.00
CA ILE A 624 -16.62 -1.11 -25.69
C ILE A 624 -15.88 -2.43 -25.89
N GLU A 625 -14.78 -2.60 -25.16
CA GLU A 625 -13.94 -3.80 -25.16
C GLU A 625 -14.04 -4.51 -23.81
N ALA A 626 -14.34 -5.82 -23.82
CA ALA A 626 -14.19 -6.73 -22.69
C ALA A 626 -12.87 -7.49 -22.87
N VAL A 627 -11.99 -7.46 -21.87
CA VAL A 627 -10.57 -7.86 -22.05
C VAL A 627 -10.22 -9.08 -21.22
N SER A 628 -10.51 -9.07 -19.91
CA SER A 628 -10.14 -10.12 -18.98
C SER A 628 -11.30 -10.47 -18.06
N TRP A 629 -11.57 -11.74 -17.91
CA TRP A 629 -12.68 -12.31 -17.15
C TRP A 629 -12.14 -12.97 -15.89
N SER A 630 -12.78 -12.73 -14.78
CA SER A 630 -12.38 -13.26 -13.48
C SER A 630 -13.56 -13.93 -12.79
N VAL A 631 -13.29 -15.01 -12.12
CA VAL A 631 -14.22 -15.70 -11.23
C VAL A 631 -13.53 -15.88 -9.88
N THR A 632 -14.12 -15.34 -8.84
CA THR A 632 -13.67 -15.50 -7.46
C THR A 632 -14.61 -16.44 -6.73
N VAL A 633 -14.09 -17.55 -6.24
CA VAL A 633 -14.82 -18.47 -5.35
C VAL A 633 -14.28 -18.31 -3.95
N SER A 634 -15.16 -18.11 -2.98
CA SER A 634 -14.79 -17.90 -1.58
C SER A 634 -15.65 -18.73 -0.64
N SER A 635 -15.04 -19.28 0.43
CA SER A 635 -15.82 -19.93 1.50
C SER A 635 -16.71 -18.92 2.21
N VAL A 636 -17.94 -19.32 2.49
CA VAL A 636 -18.89 -18.48 3.24
C VAL A 636 -18.43 -18.40 4.70
N ARG A 637 -18.19 -17.20 5.17
CA ARG A 637 -17.92 -16.95 6.58
C ARG A 637 -19.16 -16.44 7.29
N GLU A 638 -19.26 -16.81 8.56
CA GLU A 638 -20.29 -16.23 9.43
C GLU A 638 -20.12 -14.70 9.49
N VAL A 639 -21.23 -13.98 9.34
CA VAL A 639 -21.26 -12.53 9.51
C VAL A 639 -20.87 -12.20 10.96
N PRO A 640 -19.83 -11.39 11.21
CA PRO A 640 -19.43 -11.08 12.57
C PRO A 640 -20.54 -10.32 13.30
N ARG A 641 -20.61 -10.52 14.61
CA ARG A 641 -21.53 -9.78 15.47
C ARG A 641 -21.19 -8.30 15.41
N THR A 642 -22.15 -7.49 15.04
CA THR A 642 -21.93 -6.03 14.98
C THR A 642 -21.93 -5.43 16.39
N VAL A 643 -21.06 -4.45 16.59
CA VAL A 643 -20.92 -3.70 17.83
C VAL A 643 -21.67 -2.37 17.68
N ALA A 644 -22.63 -2.12 18.59
CA ALA A 644 -23.26 -0.81 18.67
C ALA A 644 -22.24 0.21 19.21
N PRO A 645 -22.16 1.42 18.63
CA PRO A 645 -21.24 2.43 19.12
C PRO A 645 -21.53 2.80 20.57
N ALA A 646 -20.51 2.71 21.44
CA ALA A 646 -20.62 3.16 22.81
C ALA A 646 -20.76 4.69 22.87
N ALA A 647 -21.61 5.18 23.79
CA ALA A 647 -21.70 6.60 24.09
C ALA A 647 -20.44 7.03 24.85
N ALA A 648 -20.00 8.28 24.64
CA ALA A 648 -18.94 8.87 25.45
C ALA A 648 -19.48 9.07 26.89
N GLY A 649 -18.76 8.53 27.86
CA GLY A 649 -18.97 8.77 29.29
C GLY A 649 -18.18 10.00 29.78
N GLU A 650 -18.19 10.21 31.09
CA GLU A 650 -17.27 11.17 31.73
C GLU A 650 -15.82 10.73 31.48
N PRO A 651 -14.91 11.65 31.14
CA PRO A 651 -13.51 11.31 30.96
C PRO A 651 -12.88 10.73 32.23
N LEU A 652 -12.13 9.64 32.05
CA LEU A 652 -11.38 9.03 33.14
C LEU A 652 -10.29 9.96 33.67
N ASN A 653 -10.07 9.89 35.00
CA ASN A 653 -8.93 10.56 35.62
C ASN A 653 -7.64 9.78 35.35
N ALA A 654 -6.57 10.47 34.99
CA ALA A 654 -5.28 9.87 34.72
C ALA A 654 -4.68 9.27 36.01
N VAL A 655 -4.15 8.06 35.92
CA VAL A 655 -3.38 7.40 36.98
C VAL A 655 -1.96 7.98 37.07
N SER A 656 -1.39 8.34 35.93
CA SER A 656 -0.07 8.97 35.82
C SER A 656 -0.04 9.99 34.68
N THR A 657 0.94 10.89 34.72
CA THR A 657 1.16 11.90 33.67
C THR A 657 2.60 11.92 33.20
N ARG A 658 2.82 12.24 31.95
CA ARG A 658 4.14 12.38 31.35
C ARG A 658 4.21 13.67 30.52
N LEU A 659 5.37 14.29 30.42
CA LEU A 659 5.58 15.43 29.51
C LEU A 659 5.83 14.91 28.11
N VAL A 660 4.91 15.18 27.20
CA VAL A 660 4.98 14.81 25.78
C VAL A 660 4.94 16.08 24.95
N HIS A 661 5.73 16.14 23.88
CA HIS A 661 5.66 17.26 22.96
C HIS A 661 4.39 17.14 22.10
N ASP A 662 3.44 18.05 22.29
CA ASP A 662 2.22 18.14 21.50
C ASP A 662 2.51 18.91 20.20
N LEU A 663 2.39 18.23 19.08
CA LEU A 663 2.66 18.82 17.76
C LEU A 663 1.68 19.94 17.37
N ALA A 664 0.46 19.93 17.92
CA ALA A 664 -0.52 21.00 17.70
C ALA A 664 -0.24 22.24 18.58
N ALA A 665 0.14 22.00 19.83
CA ALA A 665 0.48 23.09 20.77
C ALA A 665 1.90 23.63 20.55
N GLY A 666 2.78 22.91 19.82
CA GLY A 666 4.17 23.29 19.59
C GLY A 666 5.05 23.32 20.84
N ARG A 667 4.65 22.62 21.91
CA ARG A 667 5.36 22.60 23.20
C ARG A 667 5.10 21.31 23.96
N ARG A 668 5.94 21.04 24.98
CA ARG A 668 5.67 19.91 25.88
C ARG A 668 4.47 20.24 26.79
N VAL A 669 3.56 19.25 26.88
CA VAL A 669 2.35 19.34 27.71
C VAL A 669 2.27 18.13 28.64
N PRO A 670 1.69 18.29 29.85
CA PRO A 670 1.34 17.17 30.70
C PRO A 670 0.30 16.30 29.96
N THR A 671 0.65 15.04 29.74
CA THR A 671 -0.15 14.08 28.96
C THR A 671 -0.52 12.92 29.87
N ALA A 672 -1.80 12.60 29.94
CA ALA A 672 -2.32 11.47 30.72
C ALA A 672 -1.82 10.14 30.16
N VAL A 673 -1.48 9.19 31.02
CA VAL A 673 -1.05 7.84 30.61
C VAL A 673 -2.01 6.81 31.21
N PHE A 674 -2.53 5.94 30.33
CA PHE A 674 -3.43 4.85 30.67
C PHE A 674 -2.86 3.53 30.17
N ASP A 675 -3.08 2.47 30.94
CA ASP A 675 -2.85 1.09 30.49
C ASP A 675 -4.11 0.58 29.80
N ARG A 676 -4.00 0.15 28.53
CA ARG A 676 -5.12 -0.37 27.77
C ARG A 676 -5.79 -1.57 28.44
N GLY A 677 -5.02 -2.42 29.12
CA GLY A 677 -5.54 -3.60 29.81
C GLY A 677 -6.49 -3.28 30.97
N THR A 678 -6.47 -2.04 31.46
CA THR A 678 -7.35 -1.58 32.54
C THR A 678 -8.64 -0.92 32.04
N LEU A 679 -8.72 -0.60 30.75
CA LEU A 679 -9.88 0.08 30.16
C LEU A 679 -11.02 -0.90 29.89
N THR A 680 -12.25 -0.46 30.13
CA THR A 680 -13.48 -1.21 29.93
C THR A 680 -14.42 -0.52 28.93
N ALA A 681 -15.37 -1.28 28.39
CA ALA A 681 -16.33 -0.74 27.44
C ALA A 681 -17.13 0.44 28.01
N GLY A 682 -17.18 1.54 27.26
CA GLY A 682 -17.80 2.80 27.65
C GLY A 682 -16.85 3.82 28.28
N ASP A 683 -15.63 3.41 28.68
CA ASP A 683 -14.64 4.34 29.20
C ASP A 683 -14.28 5.39 28.14
N THR A 684 -14.06 6.61 28.62
CA THR A 684 -13.68 7.76 27.78
C THR A 684 -12.36 8.35 28.24
N VAL A 685 -11.43 8.50 27.31
CA VAL A 685 -10.12 9.12 27.54
C VAL A 685 -10.03 10.40 26.72
N ALA A 686 -9.93 11.54 27.40
CA ALA A 686 -9.74 12.84 26.75
C ALA A 686 -8.25 13.07 26.43
N GLY A 687 -7.95 13.61 25.24
CA GLY A 687 -6.60 14.04 24.87
C GLY A 687 -6.21 15.39 25.48
N PRO A 688 -4.92 15.64 25.74
CA PRO A 688 -3.80 14.80 25.31
C PRO A 688 -3.59 13.59 26.23
N ALA A 689 -3.52 12.40 25.65
CA ALA A 689 -3.32 11.16 26.38
C ALA A 689 -2.53 10.13 25.59
N LEU A 690 -1.88 9.20 26.31
CA LEU A 690 -1.25 8.00 25.81
C LEU A 690 -1.98 6.78 26.37
N ILE A 691 -2.38 5.86 25.52
CA ILE A 691 -2.91 4.56 25.92
C ILE A 691 -1.86 3.52 25.53
N THR A 692 -1.21 2.94 26.53
CA THR A 692 -0.07 2.03 26.34
C THR A 692 -0.52 0.58 26.37
N GLU A 693 0.08 -0.23 25.54
CA GLU A 693 -0.07 -1.69 25.49
C GLU A 693 1.28 -2.33 25.12
N ASP A 694 1.44 -3.64 25.33
CA ASP A 694 2.72 -4.33 25.15
C ASP A 694 3.39 -4.12 23.78
N GLN A 695 2.61 -3.92 22.71
CA GLN A 695 3.10 -3.98 21.34
C GLN A 695 2.99 -2.65 20.58
N THR A 696 2.27 -1.67 21.14
CA THR A 696 2.09 -0.34 20.55
C THR A 696 1.67 0.67 21.62
N THR A 697 1.64 1.95 21.25
CA THR A 697 1.07 3.03 22.06
C THR A 697 0.12 3.84 21.20
N THR A 698 -1.09 4.06 21.67
CA THR A 698 -2.07 4.92 21.00
C THR A 698 -1.98 6.33 21.53
N VAL A 699 -1.80 7.29 20.63
CA VAL A 699 -1.80 8.73 20.95
C VAL A 699 -3.21 9.28 20.74
N VAL A 700 -3.81 9.83 21.78
CA VAL A 700 -5.02 10.65 21.71
C VAL A 700 -4.57 12.12 21.74
N ALA A 701 -4.63 12.78 20.58
CA ALA A 701 -4.13 14.16 20.45
C ALA A 701 -5.00 15.18 21.20
N SER A 702 -4.46 16.35 21.49
CA SER A 702 -5.23 17.48 22.05
C SER A 702 -6.45 17.78 21.16
N GLY A 703 -7.61 17.98 21.78
CA GLY A 703 -8.87 18.20 21.06
C GLY A 703 -9.57 16.93 20.55
N HIS A 704 -9.02 15.75 20.83
CA HIS A 704 -9.62 14.45 20.52
C HIS A 704 -10.02 13.71 21.79
N GLN A 705 -10.90 12.73 21.63
CA GLN A 705 -11.27 11.80 22.69
C GLN A 705 -11.33 10.37 22.15
N ALA A 706 -10.91 9.39 22.96
CA ALA A 706 -11.07 7.99 22.72
C ALA A 706 -12.23 7.44 23.54
N VAL A 707 -13.10 6.65 22.91
CA VAL A 707 -14.20 5.93 23.56
C VAL A 707 -13.99 4.44 23.36
N VAL A 708 -13.92 3.67 24.43
CA VAL A 708 -13.75 2.22 24.39
C VAL A 708 -15.06 1.56 23.96
N GLN A 709 -15.06 0.84 22.85
CA GLN A 709 -16.23 0.15 22.32
C GLN A 709 -16.48 -1.18 23.06
N ALA A 710 -17.62 -1.84 22.82
CA ALA A 710 -17.98 -3.07 23.52
C ALA A 710 -17.05 -4.27 23.19
N ASP A 711 -16.33 -4.22 22.07
CA ASP A 711 -15.27 -5.17 21.69
C ASP A 711 -13.87 -4.67 22.11
N LEU A 712 -13.81 -3.66 22.96
CA LEU A 712 -12.60 -2.99 23.42
C LEU A 712 -11.80 -2.23 22.33
N THR A 713 -12.34 -2.06 21.13
CA THR A 713 -11.75 -1.16 20.13
C THR A 713 -11.79 0.28 20.63
N LEU A 714 -10.69 1.02 20.48
CA LEU A 714 -10.67 2.46 20.73
C LEU A 714 -11.21 3.20 19.52
N ARG A 715 -12.29 3.94 19.70
CA ARG A 715 -12.80 4.86 18.69
C ARG A 715 -12.37 6.27 19.07
N ILE A 716 -11.51 6.88 18.26
CA ILE A 716 -10.94 8.20 18.51
C ILE A 716 -11.50 9.19 17.47
N ALA A 717 -12.02 10.31 17.95
CA ALA A 717 -12.57 11.37 17.12
C ALA A 717 -12.34 12.73 17.77
N ALA A 718 -12.48 13.82 17.00
CA ALA A 718 -12.41 15.18 17.54
C ALA A 718 -13.54 15.45 18.54
N SER A 719 -13.21 16.08 19.66
CA SER A 719 -14.17 16.41 20.70
C SER A 719 -15.21 17.40 20.20
N GLY A 720 -16.49 17.11 20.38
CA GLY A 720 -17.59 18.01 20.04
C GLY A 720 -18.06 17.99 18.56
N ARG A 721 -17.56 17.12 17.71
CA ARG A 721 -18.12 16.89 16.36
C ARG A 721 -19.35 15.98 16.42
N PRO A 722 -20.53 16.39 15.88
CA PRO A 722 -21.66 15.48 15.71
C PRO A 722 -21.34 14.37 14.69
N ARG A 723 -21.96 13.20 14.84
CA ARG A 723 -21.82 12.05 13.93
C ARG A 723 -22.18 12.41 12.48
N ALA A 724 -21.40 11.94 11.52
CA ALA A 724 -21.71 12.05 10.08
C ALA A 724 -23.04 11.34 9.69
N SER A 725 -23.56 10.40 10.50
CA SER A 725 -24.83 9.68 10.27
C SER A 725 -26.08 10.49 10.60
N GLU A 726 -25.98 11.67 11.23
CA GLU A 726 -27.12 12.53 11.56
C GLU A 726 -27.31 13.69 10.55
N ALA A 727 -26.42 13.81 9.56
CA ALA A 727 -26.58 14.80 8.50
C ALA A 727 -27.35 14.17 7.33
N THR A 728 -28.61 14.55 7.19
CA THR A 728 -29.51 14.24 6.07
C THR A 728 -28.82 14.37 4.71
N GLU A 729 -29.12 13.43 3.81
CA GLU A 729 -28.64 13.30 2.44
C GLU A 729 -28.70 14.61 1.63
N ALA A 730 -27.55 15.26 1.47
CA ALA A 730 -27.34 16.27 0.43
C ALA A 730 -26.37 15.66 -0.61
N PRO A 731 -26.56 15.93 -1.92
CA PRO A 731 -25.72 15.39 -2.99
C PRO A 731 -24.24 15.72 -2.77
N GLY A 732 -23.34 14.75 -3.02
CA GLY A 732 -21.92 14.80 -2.65
C GLY A 732 -21.13 16.04 -3.11
N TRP A 733 -21.49 16.67 -4.23
CA TRP A 733 -20.83 17.89 -4.73
C TRP A 733 -21.12 19.16 -3.87
N GLN A 734 -22.25 19.21 -3.17
CA GLN A 734 -22.58 20.34 -2.26
C GLN A 734 -21.80 20.24 -0.92
N ARG A 735 -21.34 19.05 -0.53
CA ARG A 735 -20.55 18.85 0.70
C ARG A 735 -19.09 19.29 0.55
N ALA A 736 -18.49 19.09 -0.64
CA ALA A 736 -17.12 19.52 -0.91
C ALA A 736 -16.94 21.04 -0.73
N HIS A 737 -17.93 21.83 -1.13
CA HIS A 737 -17.91 23.30 -0.96
C HIS A 737 -18.13 23.78 0.49
N SER A 738 -18.79 22.99 1.33
CA SER A 738 -19.05 23.36 2.73
C SER A 738 -17.86 23.08 3.65
N HIS A 739 -17.00 22.10 3.34
CA HIS A 739 -15.79 21.82 4.10
C HIS A 739 -14.64 22.78 3.79
N ALA A 740 -14.48 23.21 2.54
CA ALA A 740 -13.53 24.27 2.18
C ALA A 740 -13.84 25.61 2.89
N ALA A 741 -15.12 25.84 3.24
CA ALA A 741 -15.54 27.04 3.97
C ALA A 741 -15.34 26.94 5.51
N ARG A 742 -15.19 25.75 6.07
CA ARG A 742 -15.09 25.53 7.54
C ARG A 742 -13.67 25.37 8.06
N SER A 743 -12.68 25.09 7.23
CA SER A 743 -11.26 25.06 7.62
C SER A 743 -10.60 26.45 7.66
N ARG A 744 -11.39 27.53 7.66
CA ARG A 744 -10.92 28.87 7.97
C ARG A 744 -10.63 28.99 9.47
N HIS A 745 -9.56 28.42 9.96
CA HIS A 745 -8.83 29.04 11.06
C HIS A 745 -8.30 30.34 10.48
N ALA A 746 -8.80 31.44 11.00
CA ALA A 746 -8.43 32.77 10.60
C ALA A 746 -6.92 32.93 10.60
N LEU A 747 -6.34 33.01 9.42
CA LEU A 747 -5.04 33.64 9.25
C LEU A 747 -5.22 35.12 9.58
N PRO A 748 -4.36 35.74 10.38
CA PRO A 748 -4.44 37.17 10.66
C PRO A 748 -4.35 37.94 9.34
N SER A 749 -5.21 38.93 9.17
CA SER A 749 -5.26 39.82 8.02
C SER A 749 -3.88 40.46 7.78
N PRO A 750 -3.42 40.53 6.52
CA PRO A 750 -2.20 41.26 6.20
C PRO A 750 -2.48 42.76 6.20
N THR A 751 -2.31 43.38 7.33
CA THR A 751 -2.11 44.84 7.38
C THR A 751 -0.63 45.08 7.68
N GLU A 752 -0.03 45.83 6.76
CA GLU A 752 1.31 46.44 6.78
C GLU A 752 2.47 45.55 6.26
N ALA A 753 3.06 46.06 5.18
CA ALA A 753 4.32 45.54 4.64
C ALA A 753 5.44 45.69 5.69
N PRO A 754 6.19 44.65 6.00
CA PRO A 754 7.33 44.78 6.90
C PRO A 754 8.50 45.46 6.20
N ASP A 755 9.01 46.47 6.83
CA ASP A 755 10.25 47.17 6.56
C ASP A 755 11.42 46.18 6.44
N GLN A 756 12.20 46.33 5.36
CA GLN A 756 13.40 45.52 5.09
C GLN A 756 14.52 45.81 6.11
N ARG A 757 14.44 45.22 7.29
CA ARG A 757 15.58 45.05 8.17
C ARG A 757 16.04 43.61 8.12
N ARG A 758 17.28 43.39 7.76
CA ARG A 758 18.00 42.13 7.83
C ARG A 758 17.88 41.55 9.26
N GLU A 759 16.99 40.63 9.47
CA GLU A 759 16.95 39.83 10.67
C GLU A 759 18.06 38.77 10.61
N SER A 760 18.83 38.69 11.66
CA SER A 760 19.89 37.72 11.90
C SER A 760 19.33 36.26 11.88
N GLY A 761 20.11 35.32 11.36
CA GLY A 761 19.77 33.95 10.96
C GLY A 761 19.07 32.99 11.92
N ALA A 762 18.69 33.41 13.14
CA ALA A 762 18.05 32.54 14.13
C ALA A 762 16.51 32.35 13.94
N GLY A 763 15.86 33.20 13.13
CA GLY A 763 14.42 33.06 12.79
C GLY A 763 14.12 32.23 11.56
N ALA A 764 15.14 31.90 10.76
CA ALA A 764 14.96 31.24 9.47
C ALA A 764 14.62 29.73 9.62
N ALA A 765 15.34 29.01 10.46
CA ALA A 765 15.16 27.57 10.62
C ALA A 765 13.78 27.16 11.18
N SER A 766 13.17 27.99 12.03
CA SER A 766 11.81 27.75 12.58
C SER A 766 10.70 27.87 11.50
N ARG A 767 10.95 28.52 10.38
CA ARG A 767 10.02 28.70 9.27
C ARG A 767 10.22 27.68 8.14
N GLU A 768 11.36 27.01 8.06
CA GLU A 768 11.74 26.14 6.93
C GLU A 768 10.94 24.84 6.91
N VAL A 769 10.72 24.19 8.05
CA VAL A 769 9.94 22.92 8.10
C VAL A 769 8.48 23.12 7.70
N PRO A 770 7.72 24.13 8.20
CA PRO A 770 6.38 24.43 7.73
C PRO A 770 6.34 24.78 6.23
N LEU A 771 7.33 25.50 5.71
CA LEU A 771 7.43 25.84 4.30
C LEU A 771 7.67 24.60 3.44
N GLN A 772 8.55 23.70 3.87
CA GLN A 772 8.79 22.41 3.21
C GLN A 772 7.53 21.57 3.15
N ILE A 773 6.76 21.48 4.26
CA ILE A 773 5.50 20.73 4.29
C ILE A 773 4.49 21.33 3.31
N MET A 774 4.35 22.67 3.29
CA MET A 774 3.46 23.37 2.37
C MET A 774 3.87 23.13 0.92
N TRP A 775 5.16 23.21 0.60
CA TRP A 775 5.70 22.93 -0.72
C TRP A 775 5.41 21.51 -1.18
N ASN A 776 5.73 20.52 -0.34
CA ASN A 776 5.45 19.10 -0.63
C ASN A 776 3.95 18.87 -0.87
N ARG A 777 3.08 19.59 -0.15
CA ARG A 777 1.63 19.52 -0.35
C ARG A 777 1.20 20.09 -1.71
N LEU A 778 1.77 21.21 -2.13
CA LEU A 778 1.49 21.79 -3.46
C LEU A 778 1.95 20.87 -4.57
N VAL A 779 3.13 20.26 -4.45
CA VAL A 779 3.61 19.25 -5.43
C VAL A 779 2.64 18.07 -5.49
N SER A 780 2.16 17.57 -4.34
CA SER A 780 1.17 16.48 -4.34
C SER A 780 -0.12 16.85 -5.06
N VAL A 781 -0.63 18.08 -4.87
CA VAL A 781 -1.86 18.55 -5.56
C VAL A 781 -1.69 18.55 -7.07
N VAL A 782 -0.56 19.01 -7.58
CA VAL A 782 -0.34 19.03 -9.05
C VAL A 782 -0.08 17.63 -9.61
N GLU A 783 0.51 16.71 -8.82
CA GLU A 783 0.60 15.29 -9.19
C GLU A 783 -0.81 14.64 -9.25
N GLU A 784 -1.69 14.95 -8.32
CA GLU A 784 -3.09 14.50 -8.35
C GLU A 784 -3.81 14.97 -9.64
N GLN A 785 -3.58 16.22 -10.08
CA GLN A 785 -4.10 16.75 -11.35
C GLN A 785 -3.56 15.95 -12.55
N ALA A 786 -2.25 15.73 -12.61
CA ALA A 786 -1.60 15.01 -13.69
C ALA A 786 -2.10 13.55 -13.77
N LEU A 787 -2.16 12.83 -12.66
CA LEU A 787 -2.66 11.46 -12.60
C LEU A 787 -4.13 11.35 -13.04
N THR A 788 -4.96 12.34 -12.68
CA THR A 788 -6.36 12.38 -13.11
C THR A 788 -6.46 12.53 -14.64
N LEU A 789 -5.62 13.37 -15.24
CA LEU A 789 -5.56 13.54 -16.69
C LEU A 789 -5.09 12.26 -17.39
N VAL A 790 -4.01 11.62 -16.90
CA VAL A 790 -3.51 10.33 -17.44
C VAL A 790 -4.59 9.26 -17.40
N ARG A 791 -5.34 9.16 -16.30
CA ARG A 791 -6.39 8.16 -16.12
C ARG A 791 -7.55 8.32 -17.12
N THR A 792 -7.89 9.55 -17.49
CA THR A 792 -8.99 9.86 -18.40
C THR A 792 -8.56 9.94 -19.86
N ALA A 793 -7.27 9.90 -20.15
CA ALA A 793 -6.74 10.12 -21.51
C ALA A 793 -6.97 8.94 -22.45
N PHE A 794 -7.30 9.26 -23.71
CA PHE A 794 -7.32 8.33 -24.84
C PHE A 794 -6.01 8.34 -25.63
N SER A 795 -5.24 9.43 -25.57
CA SER A 795 -3.94 9.55 -26.22
C SER A 795 -2.91 8.62 -25.59
N THR A 796 -2.24 7.81 -26.42
CA THR A 796 -1.08 7.01 -25.98
C THR A 796 0.07 7.88 -25.52
N SER A 797 0.30 9.04 -26.14
CA SER A 797 1.32 10.00 -25.72
C SER A 797 1.09 10.47 -24.29
N VAL A 798 -0.13 10.84 -23.91
CA VAL A 798 -0.46 11.26 -22.54
C VAL A 798 -0.39 10.05 -21.59
N ARG A 799 -0.98 8.93 -21.97
CA ARG A 799 -1.17 7.76 -21.10
C ARG A 799 0.12 6.97 -20.85
N GLU A 800 0.91 6.70 -21.92
CA GLU A 800 2.08 5.84 -21.87
C GLU A 800 3.37 6.67 -21.74
N ALA A 801 3.46 7.74 -22.51
CA ALA A 801 4.63 8.60 -22.53
C ALA A 801 4.55 9.76 -21.51
N GLY A 802 3.41 9.98 -20.85
CA GLY A 802 3.26 11.06 -19.85
C GLY A 802 3.43 12.47 -20.45
N ASP A 803 3.10 12.63 -21.74
CA ASP A 803 3.20 13.92 -22.43
C ASP A 803 2.07 14.85 -22.01
N LEU A 804 2.23 15.41 -20.84
CA LEU A 804 1.31 16.36 -20.22
C LEU A 804 2.05 17.23 -19.21
N SER A 805 1.45 18.31 -18.82
CA SER A 805 1.93 19.16 -17.72
C SER A 805 0.78 19.66 -16.88
N ALA A 806 0.99 19.73 -15.57
CA ALA A 806 0.02 20.29 -14.62
C ALA A 806 0.73 21.28 -13.69
N GLY A 807 0.05 22.35 -13.31
CA GLY A 807 0.63 23.36 -12.44
C GLY A 807 -0.38 24.20 -11.69
N VAL A 808 0.05 24.76 -10.57
CA VAL A 808 -0.68 25.73 -9.76
C VAL A 808 0.01 27.08 -9.83
N PHE A 809 -0.77 28.14 -9.95
CA PHE A 809 -0.31 29.51 -10.21
C PHE A 809 -0.93 30.50 -9.21
N ASP A 810 -0.23 31.56 -8.93
CA ASP A 810 -0.78 32.69 -8.18
C ASP A 810 -1.68 33.59 -9.06
N ARG A 811 -2.35 34.55 -8.43
CA ARG A 811 -3.22 35.50 -9.12
C ARG A 811 -2.51 36.40 -10.15
N SER A 812 -1.19 36.43 -10.10
CA SER A 812 -0.35 37.17 -11.06
C SER A 812 0.13 36.30 -12.23
N GLY A 813 -0.30 35.02 -12.30
CA GLY A 813 0.13 34.08 -13.32
C GLY A 813 1.50 33.45 -13.09
N ARG A 814 2.10 33.64 -11.91
CA ARG A 814 3.39 33.03 -11.58
C ARG A 814 3.18 31.60 -11.10
N MET A 815 3.94 30.67 -11.65
CA MET A 815 3.88 29.26 -11.25
C MET A 815 4.39 29.10 -9.83
N ILE A 816 3.59 28.42 -8.98
CA ILE A 816 3.93 28.10 -7.61
C ILE A 816 4.43 26.66 -7.52
N ALA A 817 3.79 25.73 -8.20
CA ALA A 817 4.19 24.33 -8.26
C ALA A 817 3.79 23.70 -9.60
N GLN A 818 4.54 22.69 -10.02
CA GLN A 818 4.23 21.86 -11.18
C GLN A 818 4.37 20.37 -10.84
N ALA A 819 3.67 19.52 -11.61
CA ALA A 819 3.84 18.08 -11.53
C ALA A 819 5.26 17.65 -11.98
N VAL A 820 5.78 16.61 -11.36
CA VAL A 820 7.08 16.03 -11.71
C VAL A 820 7.05 15.43 -13.13
N THR A 821 5.89 14.96 -13.57
CA THR A 821 5.64 14.42 -14.91
C THR A 821 5.61 15.49 -16.02
N GLY A 822 5.77 16.77 -15.67
CA GLY A 822 5.67 17.86 -16.62
C GLY A 822 6.70 17.80 -17.74
N THR A 823 6.24 17.97 -18.99
CA THR A 823 7.09 18.09 -20.16
C THR A 823 8.00 19.34 -20.03
N PRO A 824 9.33 19.24 -20.08
CA PRO A 824 10.22 20.37 -19.83
C PRO A 824 9.96 21.60 -20.70
N GLY A 825 9.59 21.39 -21.96
CA GLY A 825 9.22 22.48 -22.89
C GLY A 825 7.98 23.22 -22.46
N HIS A 826 7.08 22.61 -21.70
CA HIS A 826 5.81 23.21 -21.29
C HIS A 826 5.92 24.04 -20.00
N VAL A 827 6.97 23.90 -19.22
CA VAL A 827 7.12 24.57 -17.91
C VAL A 827 6.97 26.08 -18.03
N ASN A 828 7.78 26.69 -18.88
CA ASN A 828 7.76 28.15 -19.10
C ASN A 828 6.54 28.58 -19.94
N THR A 829 6.15 27.77 -20.91
CA THR A 829 5.01 28.08 -21.78
C THR A 829 3.68 28.04 -21.05
N MET A 830 3.49 27.16 -20.06
CA MET A 830 2.29 27.17 -19.20
C MET A 830 2.17 28.50 -18.43
N ALA A 831 3.28 28.96 -17.85
CA ALA A 831 3.27 30.23 -17.10
C ALA A 831 2.94 31.42 -18.03
N ALA A 832 3.52 31.45 -19.23
CA ALA A 832 3.22 32.48 -20.23
C ALA A 832 1.78 32.40 -20.70
N SER A 833 1.26 31.18 -20.94
CA SER A 833 -0.12 30.96 -21.40
C SER A 833 -1.13 31.49 -20.37
N LEU A 834 -0.90 31.22 -19.07
CA LEU A 834 -1.80 31.75 -18.05
C LEU A 834 -1.79 33.29 -18.00
N GLY A 835 -0.63 33.92 -18.25
CA GLY A 835 -0.53 35.36 -18.41
C GLY A 835 -1.42 35.90 -19.54
N HIS A 836 -1.55 35.18 -20.65
CA HIS A 836 -2.47 35.56 -21.75
C HIS A 836 -3.93 35.46 -21.31
N PHE A 837 -4.35 34.42 -20.61
CA PHE A 837 -5.71 34.32 -20.07
C PHE A 837 -6.01 35.48 -19.13
N ILE A 838 -5.11 35.80 -18.20
CA ILE A 838 -5.28 36.89 -17.23
C ILE A 838 -5.38 38.25 -17.94
N ASN A 839 -4.54 38.51 -18.93
CA ASN A 839 -4.50 39.78 -19.63
C ASN A 839 -5.74 39.98 -20.54
N GLU A 840 -6.25 38.93 -21.17
CA GLU A 840 -7.39 39.07 -22.10
C GLU A 840 -8.74 39.04 -21.39
N ILE A 841 -8.86 38.29 -20.31
CA ILE A 841 -10.16 38.09 -19.60
C ILE A 841 -10.25 39.01 -18.38
N GLY A 842 -9.15 39.25 -17.68
CA GLY A 842 -9.07 39.98 -16.44
C GLY A 842 -9.36 39.09 -15.22
N VAL A 843 -8.40 39.02 -14.30
CA VAL A 843 -8.47 38.14 -13.12
C VAL A 843 -9.72 38.38 -12.26
N ASP A 844 -10.25 39.60 -12.21
CA ASP A 844 -11.42 39.95 -11.42
C ASP A 844 -12.76 39.47 -12.05
N SER A 845 -12.74 39.08 -13.34
CA SER A 845 -13.90 38.49 -14.01
C SER A 845 -13.90 36.95 -13.94
N MET A 846 -12.77 36.33 -13.59
CA MET A 846 -12.65 34.89 -13.44
C MET A 846 -13.27 34.41 -12.12
N ARG A 847 -14.06 33.34 -12.16
CA ARG A 847 -14.77 32.81 -11.00
C ARG A 847 -14.42 31.33 -10.81
N PRO A 848 -14.38 30.85 -9.57
CA PRO A 848 -14.23 29.40 -9.32
C PRO A 848 -15.31 28.62 -10.08
N GLY A 849 -14.86 27.59 -10.83
CA GLY A 849 -15.72 26.77 -11.69
C GLY A 849 -15.72 27.15 -13.17
N ASP A 850 -15.19 28.34 -13.53
CA ASP A 850 -14.94 28.67 -14.94
C ASP A 850 -13.83 27.75 -15.51
N VAL A 851 -13.91 27.47 -16.80
CA VAL A 851 -12.90 26.70 -17.55
C VAL A 851 -12.52 27.50 -18.79
N TYR A 852 -11.24 27.84 -18.88
CA TYR A 852 -10.67 28.56 -20.01
C TYR A 852 -9.80 27.60 -20.81
N LEU A 853 -9.97 27.60 -22.13
CA LEU A 853 -9.30 26.66 -23.03
C LEU A 853 -8.68 27.41 -24.20
N THR A 854 -7.45 27.05 -24.57
CA THR A 854 -6.84 27.49 -25.83
C THR A 854 -6.03 26.39 -26.48
N ASN A 855 -5.99 26.37 -27.81
CA ASN A 855 -5.07 25.57 -28.63
C ASN A 855 -4.23 26.46 -29.52
N ASP A 856 -4.14 27.77 -29.25
CA ASP A 856 -3.32 28.71 -30.00
C ASP A 856 -1.84 28.45 -29.74
N PRO A 857 -1.06 27.97 -30.73
CA PRO A 857 0.34 27.63 -30.48
C PRO A 857 1.21 28.83 -30.11
N TRP A 858 0.81 30.07 -30.47
CA TRP A 858 1.53 31.29 -30.14
C TRP A 858 1.29 31.77 -28.71
N LYS A 859 0.19 31.38 -28.13
CA LYS A 859 -0.21 31.77 -26.75
C LYS A 859 -0.12 30.62 -25.74
N ALA A 860 0.16 29.40 -26.20
CA ALA A 860 0.20 28.20 -25.34
C ALA A 860 1.53 27.46 -25.49
N THR A 861 1.50 26.19 -25.93
CA THR A 861 2.65 25.28 -25.89
C THR A 861 3.74 25.49 -26.94
N GLY A 862 3.51 26.32 -27.93
CA GLY A 862 4.46 26.61 -28.99
C GLY A 862 4.40 25.66 -30.19
N HIS A 863 3.49 24.70 -30.22
CA HIS A 863 3.26 23.77 -31.32
C HIS A 863 1.76 23.42 -31.47
N LEU A 864 1.40 22.78 -32.59
CA LEU A 864 0.02 22.40 -32.91
C LEU A 864 -0.40 21.15 -32.08
N HIS A 865 -1.71 20.96 -31.98
CA HIS A 865 -2.40 19.80 -31.39
C HIS A 865 -2.49 19.77 -29.87
N ASP A 866 -1.84 20.69 -29.19
CA ASP A 866 -1.96 20.78 -27.73
C ASP A 866 -3.09 21.69 -27.29
N PHE A 867 -3.62 21.40 -26.10
CA PHE A 867 -4.60 22.22 -25.42
C PHE A 867 -4.09 22.66 -24.07
N THR A 868 -4.21 23.95 -23.79
CA THR A 868 -3.97 24.50 -22.44
C THR A 868 -5.31 24.83 -21.81
N VAL A 869 -5.53 24.26 -20.62
CA VAL A 869 -6.74 24.44 -19.83
C VAL A 869 -6.39 25.18 -18.53
N ALA A 870 -7.09 26.24 -18.21
CA ALA A 870 -6.95 26.99 -16.97
C ALA A 870 -8.28 27.08 -16.23
N THR A 871 -8.24 26.87 -14.91
CA THR A 871 -9.41 26.89 -14.04
C THR A 871 -9.11 27.71 -12.79
N PRO A 872 -9.83 28.79 -12.48
CA PRO A 872 -9.69 29.50 -11.21
C PRO A 872 -10.29 28.68 -10.05
N VAL A 873 -9.61 28.67 -8.90
CA VAL A 873 -10.00 27.97 -7.68
C VAL A 873 -10.12 28.91 -6.48
#